data_515905431de4e281d2c11a738e7c24ed
#
_entry.id   515905431de4e281d2c11a738e7c24ed
#
_cell.length_a   1.000
_cell.length_b   1.000
_cell.length_c   1.000
_cell.angle_alpha   90.00
_cell.angle_beta   90.00
_cell.angle_gamma   90.00
#
_symmetry.space_group_name_H-M   'P 1'
#
loop_
_entity.id
_entity.type
_entity.pdbx_description
1 polymer ?
#
loop_
_entity_poly.entity_id
_entity_poly.type
_entity_poly.pdbx_seq_one_letter_code
_entity_poly.pdbx_strand_id
1 'polypeptide(L)'
;RGTVGIPRVLNMYENFPFWATFFKKLGFSVVLSPQSTRKIYELGIDSIPSESECYPAKLAHGHVTWLIHQNVDFIFYPCVPYERNEFPDSNNHYNCPIVTSYAENIKNNVEDITSGKVRFYNPFMAFTSEETLSSQLVKTFGAPEFAIPESEIRDAVSEGYKELAVVRMEMQKKGEEVLAYMEKTGKRGIVLAGRPYHVDPEINHGIPELINSYGIAVLTEDSVSHLHQVERPLIVMDQWMYHSRLYAAANFVKTRDDLDLIQLNSFGCGLDAVTTDAVNDILTKSGKIYTCLKIDEVNNLGAARIRIRSLLSAIRVREKKQTKRTIIPSNYNRVVFTEEMRKNYTILCPQMSPIHFELLEPAFCAAGYNLVVPDVPSRTCVDVGLKYVNNDACYPSLIVVGQLMSAVMSGNYDMNKTAILISQTGGGCRASNYIGFIRRALEKAGYPNVPVISINLSGLESNPGFKLTPSLIQHGLYALEFGDIFLRCLYRTRPYEAVKGSANALHEKWKKEVISFITQDKLLSHRKFKQMCRQIIRDFDNLDRVDVKKPRVGVVGEILVKFHPAANNDLVGLLESEGAEAVVPDLTDFLLYCFYNTGFKADNLGFSKKSKRIGRLGINFFEWLRSAARDEFEKSKHFDPPAHIDDLANYARDIVSEGNQTGEGWFLTGEMMELIHSGTPNIVCTQP
;
A
#
# COMPACT_ATOMS: atom_id res chain seq x y z
N ARG A 1 -9.01 35.75 -13.94
CA ARG A 1 -7.94 35.55 -12.93
C ARG A 1 -6.71 34.80 -13.49
N GLY A 2 -6.68 34.54 -14.78
CA GLY A 2 -5.59 33.83 -15.42
C GLY A 2 -5.98 32.49 -16.02
N THR A 3 -4.99 31.69 -16.43
CA THR A 3 -5.15 30.42 -17.13
C THR A 3 -4.57 29.29 -16.29
N VAL A 4 -5.36 28.26 -16.00
CA VAL A 4 -4.93 27.05 -15.30
C VAL A 4 -4.83 25.87 -16.26
N GLY A 5 -3.68 25.21 -16.25
CA GLY A 5 -3.48 23.94 -16.96
C GLY A 5 -3.89 22.76 -16.10
N ILE A 6 -4.69 21.85 -16.64
CA ILE A 6 -5.10 20.60 -15.99
C ILE A 6 -4.64 19.42 -16.86
N PRO A 7 -3.78 18.52 -16.38
CA PRO A 7 -3.37 17.35 -17.14
C PRO A 7 -4.51 16.32 -17.20
N ARG A 8 -4.81 15.78 -18.38
CA ARG A 8 -5.80 14.71 -18.60
C ARG A 8 -5.16 13.35 -18.28
N VAL A 9 -5.02 13.05 -17.01
CA VAL A 9 -4.31 11.85 -16.55
C VAL A 9 -4.96 11.24 -15.32
N LEU A 10 -4.79 9.94 -15.14
CA LEU A 10 -5.16 9.20 -13.93
C LEU A 10 -6.57 9.58 -13.44
N ASN A 11 -6.76 9.90 -12.16
CA ASN A 11 -8.08 10.23 -11.59
C ASN A 11 -8.66 11.56 -12.11
N MET A 12 -7.92 12.35 -12.87
CA MET A 12 -8.48 13.54 -13.54
C MET A 12 -9.54 13.16 -14.59
N TYR A 13 -9.52 11.94 -15.12
CA TYR A 13 -10.62 11.41 -15.94
C TYR A 13 -11.96 11.38 -15.20
N GLU A 14 -11.95 11.10 -13.91
CA GLU A 14 -13.14 11.12 -13.05
C GLU A 14 -13.45 12.53 -12.55
N ASN A 15 -12.43 13.25 -12.06
CA ASN A 15 -12.59 14.46 -11.27
C ASN A 15 -12.53 15.75 -12.10
N PHE A 16 -12.27 15.68 -13.41
CA PHE A 16 -12.18 16.85 -14.29
C PHE A 16 -13.46 17.72 -14.31
N PRO A 17 -14.69 17.16 -14.34
CA PRO A 17 -15.90 17.99 -14.29
C PRO A 17 -15.95 18.88 -13.04
N PHE A 18 -15.54 18.37 -11.89
CA PHE A 18 -15.39 19.15 -10.66
C PHE A 18 -14.39 20.29 -10.85
N TRP A 19 -13.17 19.98 -11.27
CA TRP A 19 -12.08 20.95 -11.38
C TRP A 19 -12.37 22.02 -12.45
N ALA A 20 -12.94 21.64 -13.59
CA ALA A 20 -13.31 22.58 -14.63
C ALA A 20 -14.36 23.58 -14.12
N THR A 21 -15.37 23.11 -13.41
CA THR A 21 -16.41 23.96 -12.83
C THR A 21 -15.86 24.84 -11.72
N PHE A 22 -15.07 24.30 -10.81
CA PHE A 22 -14.42 25.03 -9.74
C PHE A 22 -13.58 26.20 -10.25
N PHE A 23 -12.67 25.97 -11.18
CA PHE A 23 -11.82 27.03 -11.71
C PHE A 23 -12.57 28.06 -12.56
N LYS A 24 -13.53 27.62 -13.39
CA LYS A 24 -14.39 28.56 -14.15
C LYS A 24 -15.20 29.45 -13.23
N LYS A 25 -15.76 28.90 -12.14
CA LYS A 25 -16.53 29.67 -11.15
C LYS A 25 -15.67 30.70 -10.44
N LEU A 26 -14.40 30.40 -10.19
CA LEU A 26 -13.41 31.34 -9.65
C LEU A 26 -12.88 32.34 -10.69
N GLY A 27 -13.32 32.28 -11.96
CA GLY A 27 -12.93 33.19 -13.02
C GLY A 27 -11.59 32.90 -13.70
N PHE A 28 -11.13 31.64 -13.65
CA PHE A 28 -9.99 31.15 -14.42
C PHE A 28 -10.42 30.60 -15.79
N SER A 29 -9.56 30.76 -16.79
CA SER A 29 -9.64 29.99 -18.02
C SER A 29 -8.97 28.62 -17.81
N VAL A 30 -9.68 27.54 -18.18
CA VAL A 30 -9.16 26.18 -18.00
C VAL A 30 -8.63 25.63 -19.32
N VAL A 31 -7.37 25.22 -19.33
CA VAL A 31 -6.73 24.51 -20.42
C VAL A 31 -6.55 23.05 -20.00
N LEU A 32 -7.36 22.14 -20.59
CA LEU A 32 -7.20 20.71 -20.42
C LEU A 32 -6.20 20.20 -21.48
N SER A 33 -5.22 19.38 -21.08
CA SER A 33 -4.35 18.73 -22.07
C SER A 33 -5.16 17.82 -23.00
N PRO A 34 -4.71 17.61 -24.25
CA PRO A 34 -5.48 16.87 -25.26
C PRO A 34 -5.65 15.39 -24.86
N GLN A 35 -6.40 14.66 -25.69
CA GLN A 35 -6.46 13.21 -25.58
C GLN A 35 -5.06 12.61 -25.75
N SER A 36 -4.76 11.54 -25.02
CA SER A 36 -3.44 10.90 -25.08
C SER A 36 -3.17 10.32 -26.46
N THR A 37 -1.93 10.42 -26.85
CA THR A 37 -1.38 9.85 -28.09
C THR A 37 0.07 9.46 -27.85
N ARG A 38 0.64 8.62 -28.71
CA ARG A 38 2.07 8.30 -28.68
C ARG A 38 2.96 9.55 -28.66
N LYS A 39 2.57 10.61 -29.40
CA LYS A 39 3.30 11.90 -29.40
C LYS A 39 3.29 12.59 -28.05
N ILE A 40 2.17 12.54 -27.33
CA ILE A 40 2.08 13.06 -25.95
C ILE A 40 3.02 12.29 -25.02
N TYR A 41 3.03 10.97 -25.09
CA TYR A 41 3.95 10.13 -24.32
C TYR A 41 5.41 10.52 -24.59
N GLU A 42 5.80 10.66 -25.85
CA GLU A 42 7.16 11.00 -26.28
C GLU A 42 7.63 12.38 -25.76
N LEU A 43 6.72 13.33 -25.53
CA LEU A 43 7.06 14.63 -24.95
C LEU A 43 7.59 14.54 -23.49
N GLY A 44 7.23 13.48 -22.78
CA GLY A 44 7.57 13.35 -21.35
C GLY A 44 8.61 12.28 -21.04
N ILE A 45 9.09 11.53 -22.03
CA ILE A 45 9.94 10.34 -21.84
C ILE A 45 11.19 10.64 -21.00
N ASP A 46 11.85 11.77 -21.26
CA ASP A 46 13.13 12.13 -20.62
C ASP A 46 12.99 12.41 -19.11
N SER A 47 11.79 12.70 -18.63
CA SER A 47 11.52 12.99 -17.23
C SER A 47 10.96 11.80 -16.44
N ILE A 48 10.70 10.65 -17.08
CA ILE A 48 10.20 9.44 -16.40
C ILE A 48 11.34 8.80 -15.59
N PRO A 49 11.24 8.73 -14.26
CA PRO A 49 12.35 8.29 -13.42
C PRO A 49 12.56 6.79 -13.39
N SER A 50 11.54 6.00 -13.74
CA SER A 50 11.59 4.54 -13.67
C SER A 50 10.76 3.86 -14.76
N GLU A 51 11.33 2.80 -15.35
CA GLU A 51 10.62 1.94 -16.30
C GLU A 51 9.50 1.12 -15.64
N SER A 52 9.57 0.89 -14.32
CA SER A 52 8.58 0.11 -13.57
C SER A 52 7.26 0.85 -13.32
N GLU A 53 7.19 2.15 -13.61
CA GLU A 53 5.95 2.94 -13.51
C GLU A 53 4.90 2.41 -14.50
N CYS A 54 3.62 2.39 -14.08
CA CYS A 54 2.55 1.97 -14.99
C CYS A 54 2.37 2.96 -16.14
N TYR A 55 1.99 2.46 -17.34
CA TYR A 55 1.85 3.29 -18.54
C TYR A 55 0.93 4.51 -18.35
N PRO A 56 -0.25 4.39 -17.70
CA PRO A 56 -1.08 5.56 -17.41
C PRO A 56 -0.38 6.67 -16.60
N ALA A 57 0.55 6.30 -15.71
CA ALA A 57 1.34 7.27 -14.95
C ALA A 57 2.42 7.93 -15.81
N LYS A 58 3.12 7.16 -16.65
CA LYS A 58 4.13 7.68 -17.58
C LYS A 58 3.56 8.73 -18.54
N LEU A 59 2.32 8.57 -18.97
CA LEU A 59 1.63 9.58 -19.79
C LEU A 59 1.51 10.95 -19.11
N ALA A 60 1.48 11.00 -17.77
CA ALA A 60 1.36 12.26 -17.05
C ALA A 60 2.52 13.23 -17.33
N HIS A 61 3.72 12.71 -17.52
CA HIS A 61 4.89 13.52 -17.90
C HIS A 61 4.67 14.28 -19.21
N GLY A 62 4.19 13.58 -20.25
CA GLY A 62 3.90 14.18 -21.54
C GLY A 62 2.77 15.19 -21.50
N HIS A 63 1.71 14.93 -20.74
CA HIS A 63 0.59 15.86 -20.57
C HIS A 63 1.02 17.15 -19.85
N VAL A 64 1.85 17.03 -18.82
CA VAL A 64 2.38 18.19 -18.10
C VAL A 64 3.34 18.97 -18.99
N THR A 65 4.25 18.32 -19.71
CA THR A 65 5.14 18.98 -20.68
C THR A 65 4.35 19.70 -21.78
N TRP A 66 3.29 19.10 -22.27
CA TRP A 66 2.39 19.75 -23.24
C TRP A 66 1.77 21.03 -22.66
N LEU A 67 1.29 21.01 -21.41
CA LEU A 67 0.71 22.20 -20.74
C LEU A 67 1.75 23.30 -20.52
N ILE A 68 3.00 22.95 -20.22
CA ILE A 68 4.11 23.89 -20.13
C ILE A 68 4.28 24.66 -21.46
N HIS A 69 4.18 23.95 -22.58
CA HIS A 69 4.26 24.56 -23.92
C HIS A 69 3.05 25.45 -24.27
N GLN A 70 1.92 25.34 -23.54
CA GLN A 70 0.77 26.24 -23.72
C GLN A 70 0.91 27.58 -22.99
N ASN A 71 2.00 27.80 -22.24
CA ASN A 71 2.24 29.02 -21.46
C ASN A 71 1.09 29.37 -20.51
N VAL A 72 0.53 28.36 -19.83
CA VAL A 72 -0.49 28.58 -18.78
C VAL A 72 0.13 29.30 -17.58
N ASP A 73 -0.64 30.07 -16.82
CA ASP A 73 -0.14 30.80 -15.66
C ASP A 73 0.32 29.86 -14.53
N PHE A 74 -0.35 28.70 -14.40
CA PHE A 74 0.06 27.62 -13.53
C PHE A 74 -0.56 26.30 -13.95
N ILE A 75 0.01 25.18 -13.49
CA ILE A 75 -0.53 23.84 -13.66
C ILE A 75 -1.06 23.37 -12.31
N PHE A 76 -2.27 22.81 -12.29
CA PHE A 76 -2.89 22.23 -11.12
C PHE A 76 -3.05 20.72 -11.28
N TYR A 77 -2.35 19.96 -10.45
CA TYR A 77 -2.41 18.49 -10.42
C TYR A 77 -2.37 18.00 -8.97
N PRO A 78 -3.52 17.90 -8.29
CA PRO A 78 -3.56 17.55 -6.86
C PRO A 78 -3.21 16.10 -6.61
N CYS A 79 -2.59 15.83 -5.46
CA CYS A 79 -2.43 14.51 -4.87
C CYS A 79 -3.70 14.13 -4.12
N VAL A 80 -4.37 13.05 -4.51
CA VAL A 80 -5.68 12.66 -3.96
C VAL A 80 -5.61 11.28 -3.30
N PRO A 81 -5.31 11.19 -1.99
CA PRO A 81 -5.27 9.90 -1.28
C PRO A 81 -6.66 9.28 -1.05
N TYR A 82 -7.72 10.09 -0.92
CA TYR A 82 -9.08 9.62 -0.63
C TYR A 82 -10.08 10.19 -1.64
N GLU A 83 -10.80 9.29 -2.28
CA GLU A 83 -11.95 9.63 -3.13
C GLU A 83 -13.24 9.78 -2.32
N ARG A 84 -14.36 10.07 -2.99
CA ARG A 84 -15.68 10.04 -2.37
C ARG A 84 -16.00 8.63 -1.90
N ASN A 85 -16.62 8.51 -0.74
CA ASN A 85 -17.07 7.22 -0.24
C ASN A 85 -18.39 6.82 -0.91
N GLU A 86 -18.32 6.10 -2.04
CA GLU A 86 -19.48 5.60 -2.77
C GLU A 86 -20.07 4.32 -2.17
N PHE A 87 -19.28 3.64 -1.36
CA PHE A 87 -19.62 2.36 -0.73
C PHE A 87 -19.40 2.48 0.77
N PRO A 88 -20.42 2.98 1.54
CA PRO A 88 -20.27 3.24 2.98
C PRO A 88 -19.85 2.02 3.80
N ASP A 89 -20.19 0.82 3.32
CA ASP A 89 -19.85 -0.46 3.97
C ASP A 89 -18.44 -0.97 3.60
N SER A 90 -17.68 -0.23 2.77
CA SER A 90 -16.29 -0.57 2.47
C SER A 90 -15.38 -0.25 3.66
N ASN A 91 -14.23 -0.94 3.73
CA ASN A 91 -13.26 -0.68 4.80
C ASN A 91 -12.59 0.69 4.66
N ASN A 92 -12.45 1.19 3.43
CA ASN A 92 -11.91 2.52 3.12
C ASN A 92 -12.23 2.90 1.65
N HIS A 93 -11.81 4.10 1.24
CA HIS A 93 -12.03 4.66 -0.11
C HIS A 93 -10.75 5.32 -0.67
N TYR A 94 -9.61 4.63 -0.48
CA TYR A 94 -8.32 5.09 -1.00
C TYR A 94 -8.27 5.14 -2.53
N ASN A 95 -7.41 6.00 -3.04
CA ASN A 95 -6.85 5.86 -4.37
C ASN A 95 -5.67 4.87 -4.39
N CYS A 96 -5.22 4.49 -5.58
CA CYS A 96 -3.97 3.75 -5.70
C CYS A 96 -2.77 4.64 -5.32
N PRO A 97 -1.64 4.07 -4.88
CA PRO A 97 -0.46 4.84 -4.50
C PRO A 97 0.03 5.80 -5.59
N ILE A 98 -0.01 5.38 -6.85
CA ILE A 98 0.38 6.22 -7.99
C ILE A 98 -0.52 7.45 -8.09
N VAL A 99 -1.83 7.28 -8.13
CA VAL A 99 -2.78 8.43 -8.15
C VAL A 99 -2.57 9.36 -6.95
N THR A 100 -2.28 8.77 -5.78
CA THR A 100 -2.09 9.53 -4.54
C THR A 100 -0.90 10.48 -4.61
N SER A 101 0.20 10.11 -5.26
CA SER A 101 1.48 10.82 -5.12
C SER A 101 2.20 11.16 -6.42
N TYR A 102 1.67 10.78 -7.58
CA TYR A 102 2.40 10.94 -8.85
C TYR A 102 2.66 12.40 -9.22
N ALA A 103 1.82 13.33 -8.78
CA ALA A 103 2.08 14.76 -8.96
C ALA A 103 3.36 15.23 -8.22
N GLU A 104 3.75 14.60 -7.10
CA GLU A 104 5.06 14.83 -6.46
C GLU A 104 6.22 14.30 -7.32
N ASN A 105 6.01 13.14 -7.96
CA ASN A 105 6.98 12.59 -8.90
C ASN A 105 7.22 13.57 -10.07
N ILE A 106 6.16 14.06 -10.70
CA ILE A 106 6.22 15.09 -11.74
C ILE A 106 6.98 16.33 -11.25
N LYS A 107 6.62 16.85 -10.07
CA LYS A 107 7.24 18.04 -9.48
C LYS A 107 8.76 17.90 -9.35
N ASN A 108 9.24 16.72 -8.98
CA ASN A 108 10.65 16.47 -8.69
C ASN A 108 11.47 16.03 -9.92
N ASN A 109 10.84 15.66 -11.04
CA ASN A 109 11.54 15.12 -12.21
C ASN A 109 11.37 15.94 -13.49
N VAL A 110 10.43 16.90 -13.57
CA VAL A 110 10.27 17.77 -14.72
C VAL A 110 11.08 19.05 -14.51
N GLU A 111 12.12 19.27 -15.32
CA GLU A 111 13.11 20.34 -15.16
C GLU A 111 12.50 21.77 -15.11
N ASP A 112 11.54 22.05 -15.98
CA ASP A 112 10.88 23.38 -16.01
C ASP A 112 10.07 23.66 -14.72
N ILE A 113 9.67 22.60 -13.98
CA ILE A 113 9.00 22.73 -12.68
C ILE A 113 10.05 22.84 -11.56
N THR A 114 11.05 21.96 -11.54
CA THR A 114 12.09 21.98 -10.50
C THR A 114 12.91 23.26 -10.49
N SER A 115 13.14 23.85 -11.66
CA SER A 115 13.81 25.15 -11.80
C SER A 115 12.93 26.36 -11.42
N GLY A 116 11.64 26.15 -11.13
CA GLY A 116 10.69 27.22 -10.81
C GLY A 116 10.25 28.07 -12.00
N LYS A 117 10.55 27.66 -13.23
CA LYS A 117 10.12 28.35 -14.46
C LYS A 117 8.61 28.30 -14.66
N VAL A 118 7.97 27.23 -14.21
CA VAL A 118 6.52 27.03 -14.28
C VAL A 118 5.96 26.80 -12.87
N ARG A 119 4.91 27.52 -12.52
CA ARG A 119 4.21 27.30 -11.25
C ARG A 119 3.40 26.02 -11.31
N PHE A 120 3.64 25.12 -10.36
CA PHE A 120 3.01 23.82 -10.27
C PHE A 120 2.41 23.60 -8.89
N TYR A 121 1.09 23.38 -8.83
CA TYR A 121 0.35 23.18 -7.58
C TYR A 121 -0.13 21.74 -7.49
N ASN A 122 0.42 21.01 -6.55
CA ASN A 122 0.11 19.60 -6.29
C ASN A 122 -0.28 19.32 -4.83
N PRO A 123 -1.23 20.09 -4.26
CA PRO A 123 -1.60 19.90 -2.86
C PRO A 123 -2.23 18.53 -2.62
N PHE A 124 -1.98 17.98 -1.41
CA PHE A 124 -2.68 16.79 -0.94
C PHE A 124 -4.10 17.14 -0.52
N MET A 125 -5.10 16.51 -1.15
CA MET A 125 -6.51 16.78 -0.96
C MET A 125 -7.32 15.51 -0.85
N ALA A 126 -8.51 15.59 -0.23
CA ALA A 126 -9.42 14.46 -0.11
C ALA A 126 -10.84 14.87 -0.56
N PHE A 127 -11.42 14.03 -1.40
CA PHE A 127 -12.82 14.18 -1.84
C PHE A 127 -13.82 13.61 -0.84
N THR A 128 -13.40 13.28 0.37
CA THR A 128 -14.22 12.66 1.42
C THR A 128 -15.52 13.43 1.71
N SER A 129 -15.44 14.75 1.76
CA SER A 129 -16.60 15.62 1.93
C SER A 129 -16.34 17.00 1.35
N GLU A 130 -17.43 17.73 1.03
CA GLU A 130 -17.40 19.12 0.57
C GLU A 130 -16.68 20.04 1.57
N GLU A 131 -16.94 19.88 2.87
CA GLU A 131 -16.28 20.67 3.93
C GLU A 131 -14.77 20.41 3.99
N THR A 132 -14.35 19.16 3.91
CA THR A 132 -12.93 18.79 3.91
C THR A 132 -12.21 19.40 2.74
N LEU A 133 -12.74 19.21 1.52
CA LEU A 133 -12.12 19.72 0.30
C LEU A 133 -12.11 21.26 0.26
N SER A 134 -13.22 21.91 0.68
CA SER A 134 -13.29 23.37 0.79
C SER A 134 -12.20 23.93 1.71
N SER A 135 -12.03 23.32 2.89
CA SER A 135 -11.02 23.75 3.86
C SER A 135 -9.61 23.66 3.31
N GLN A 136 -9.32 22.66 2.48
CA GLN A 136 -8.00 22.48 1.84
C GLN A 136 -7.80 23.49 0.70
N LEU A 137 -8.82 23.72 -0.12
CA LEU A 137 -8.77 24.68 -1.21
C LEU A 137 -8.67 26.12 -0.71
N VAL A 138 -9.30 26.44 0.42
CA VAL A 138 -9.13 27.74 1.10
C VAL A 138 -7.66 27.95 1.52
N LYS A 139 -6.99 26.93 2.06
CA LYS A 139 -5.55 27.03 2.37
C LYS A 139 -4.70 27.31 1.13
N THR A 140 -5.05 26.71 -0.02
CA THR A 140 -4.30 26.86 -1.26
C THR A 140 -4.61 28.18 -1.97
N PHE A 141 -5.88 28.46 -2.23
CA PHE A 141 -6.32 29.60 -3.06
C PHE A 141 -6.69 30.87 -2.27
N GLY A 142 -6.87 30.74 -0.95
CA GLY A 142 -6.97 31.87 -0.04
C GLY A 142 -5.61 32.46 0.36
N ALA A 143 -4.50 31.77 0.05
CA ALA A 143 -3.14 32.28 0.28
C ALA A 143 -2.88 33.60 -0.45
N PRO A 144 -1.93 34.44 0.02
CA PRO A 144 -1.68 35.78 -0.53
C PRO A 144 -1.43 35.82 -2.03
N GLU A 145 -0.92 34.75 -2.61
CA GLU A 145 -0.62 34.62 -4.04
C GLU A 145 -1.87 34.69 -4.91
N PHE A 146 -2.98 34.08 -4.48
CA PHE A 146 -4.27 34.08 -5.17
C PHE A 146 -5.27 35.04 -4.52
N ALA A 147 -5.21 35.17 -3.20
CA ALA A 147 -6.05 36.03 -2.36
C ALA A 147 -7.57 35.93 -2.68
N ILE A 148 -8.04 34.72 -2.97
CA ILE A 148 -9.46 34.48 -3.29
C ILE A 148 -10.25 34.39 -1.98
N PRO A 149 -11.39 35.12 -1.85
CA PRO A 149 -12.23 35.04 -0.66
C PRO A 149 -12.73 33.62 -0.36
N GLU A 150 -12.73 33.22 0.90
CA GLU A 150 -13.20 31.90 1.34
C GLU A 150 -14.60 31.57 0.84
N SER A 151 -15.51 32.55 0.85
CA SER A 151 -16.89 32.37 0.36
C SER A 151 -16.93 31.96 -1.11
N GLU A 152 -16.13 32.60 -1.97
CA GLU A 152 -16.07 32.28 -3.40
C GLU A 152 -15.51 30.85 -3.62
N ILE A 153 -14.49 30.47 -2.82
CA ILE A 153 -13.90 29.12 -2.91
C ILE A 153 -14.95 28.07 -2.50
N ARG A 154 -15.66 28.28 -1.39
CA ARG A 154 -16.71 27.36 -0.92
C ARG A 154 -17.87 27.24 -1.92
N ASP A 155 -18.32 28.35 -2.49
CA ASP A 155 -19.33 28.32 -3.53
C ASP A 155 -18.86 27.56 -4.78
N ALA A 156 -17.62 27.75 -5.19
CA ALA A 156 -17.05 27.04 -6.33
C ALA A 156 -16.91 25.52 -6.07
N VAL A 157 -16.57 25.13 -4.85
CA VAL A 157 -16.54 23.71 -4.44
C VAL A 157 -17.93 23.11 -4.50
N SER A 158 -18.94 23.77 -3.97
CA SER A 158 -20.34 23.30 -4.00
C SER A 158 -20.82 23.08 -5.44
N GLU A 159 -20.58 24.05 -6.33
CA GLU A 159 -20.92 23.91 -7.76
C GLU A 159 -20.13 22.76 -8.42
N GLY A 160 -18.85 22.59 -8.10
CA GLY A 160 -18.04 21.47 -8.59
C GLY A 160 -18.60 20.10 -8.21
N TYR A 161 -19.04 19.92 -6.96
CA TYR A 161 -19.70 18.67 -6.52
C TYR A 161 -21.04 18.43 -7.22
N LYS A 162 -21.84 19.48 -7.46
CA LYS A 162 -23.09 19.37 -8.22
C LYS A 162 -22.85 18.89 -9.64
N GLU A 163 -21.88 19.49 -10.34
CA GLU A 163 -21.52 19.10 -11.70
C GLU A 163 -21.03 17.65 -11.77
N LEU A 164 -20.16 17.27 -10.82
CA LEU A 164 -19.67 15.89 -10.74
C LEU A 164 -20.82 14.89 -10.52
N ALA A 165 -21.83 15.25 -9.72
CA ALA A 165 -23.02 14.42 -9.52
C ALA A 165 -23.88 14.32 -10.78
N VAL A 166 -24.02 15.42 -11.55
CA VAL A 166 -24.77 15.46 -12.82
C VAL A 166 -24.11 14.53 -13.85
N VAL A 167 -22.80 14.70 -14.08
CA VAL A 167 -22.05 13.87 -15.05
C VAL A 167 -22.15 12.39 -14.69
N ARG A 168 -22.07 12.06 -13.40
CA ARG A 168 -22.21 10.67 -12.94
C ARG A 168 -23.62 10.11 -13.20
N MET A 169 -24.66 10.87 -12.90
CA MET A 169 -26.05 10.48 -13.21
C MET A 169 -26.25 10.24 -14.71
N GLU A 170 -25.69 11.11 -15.55
CA GLU A 170 -25.78 10.96 -17.02
C GLU A 170 -25.09 9.67 -17.48
N MET A 171 -23.94 9.33 -16.93
CA MET A 171 -23.20 8.10 -17.24
C MET A 171 -23.99 6.86 -16.81
N GLN A 172 -24.55 6.85 -15.60
CA GLN A 172 -25.41 5.78 -15.11
C GLN A 172 -26.66 5.59 -15.98
N LYS A 173 -27.35 6.69 -16.28
CA LYS A 173 -28.50 6.69 -17.19
C LYS A 173 -28.15 6.13 -18.57
N LYS A 174 -26.96 6.50 -19.10
CA LYS A 174 -26.48 5.96 -20.37
C LYS A 174 -26.24 4.46 -20.31
N GLY A 175 -25.70 3.96 -19.20
CA GLY A 175 -25.58 2.51 -18.96
C GLY A 175 -26.92 1.80 -18.98
N GLU A 176 -27.93 2.36 -18.29
CA GLU A 176 -29.30 1.81 -18.28
C GLU A 176 -29.96 1.84 -19.67
N GLU A 177 -29.76 2.91 -20.44
CA GLU A 177 -30.23 2.98 -21.85
C GLU A 177 -29.62 1.87 -22.72
N VAL A 178 -28.32 1.59 -22.54
CA VAL A 178 -27.64 0.50 -23.29
C VAL A 178 -28.16 -0.87 -22.86
N LEU A 179 -28.41 -1.09 -21.56
CA LEU A 179 -28.99 -2.35 -21.08
C LEU A 179 -30.40 -2.57 -21.65
N ALA A 180 -31.24 -1.53 -21.68
CA ALA A 180 -32.56 -1.58 -22.28
C ALA A 180 -32.49 -1.82 -23.80
N TYR A 181 -31.52 -1.24 -24.49
CA TYR A 181 -31.28 -1.53 -25.92
C TYR A 181 -30.87 -2.98 -26.14
N MET A 182 -30.02 -3.55 -25.27
CA MET A 182 -29.63 -4.97 -25.34
C MET A 182 -30.85 -5.89 -25.18
N GLU A 183 -31.71 -5.63 -24.20
CA GLU A 183 -32.94 -6.38 -23.98
C GLU A 183 -33.88 -6.34 -25.18
N LYS A 184 -34.11 -5.15 -25.74
CA LYS A 184 -34.98 -4.94 -26.93
C LYS A 184 -34.45 -5.64 -28.18
N THR A 185 -33.13 -5.70 -28.34
CA THR A 185 -32.50 -6.19 -29.59
C THR A 185 -31.97 -7.61 -29.50
N GLY A 186 -31.98 -8.21 -28.29
CA GLY A 186 -31.37 -9.52 -28.04
C GLY A 186 -29.83 -9.51 -28.18
N LYS A 187 -29.19 -8.33 -28.14
CA LYS A 187 -27.74 -8.21 -28.24
C LYS A 187 -27.07 -8.49 -26.90
N ARG A 188 -25.85 -8.98 -26.97
CA ARG A 188 -25.01 -9.14 -25.80
C ARG A 188 -24.21 -7.88 -25.51
N GLY A 189 -23.78 -7.73 -24.25
CA GLY A 189 -22.89 -6.68 -23.80
C GLY A 189 -21.68 -7.21 -23.06
N ILE A 190 -20.67 -6.37 -23.00
CA ILE A 190 -19.47 -6.57 -22.20
C ILE A 190 -19.28 -5.32 -21.32
N VAL A 191 -19.15 -5.51 -20.02
CA VAL A 191 -18.63 -4.50 -19.12
C VAL A 191 -17.11 -4.52 -19.22
N LEU A 192 -16.54 -3.50 -19.86
CA LEU A 192 -15.10 -3.28 -19.92
C LEU A 192 -14.70 -2.53 -18.67
N ALA A 193 -14.33 -3.31 -17.65
CA ALA A 193 -14.09 -2.82 -16.30
C ALA A 193 -12.62 -2.44 -16.11
N GLY A 194 -12.37 -1.35 -15.35
CA GLY A 194 -11.01 -0.90 -15.12
C GLY A 194 -10.94 0.27 -14.16
N ARG A 195 -10.10 1.23 -14.48
CA ARG A 195 -9.95 2.49 -13.78
C ARG A 195 -10.51 3.62 -14.65
N PRO A 196 -10.85 4.79 -14.10
CA PRO A 196 -11.39 5.89 -14.90
C PRO A 196 -10.55 6.24 -16.13
N TYR A 197 -9.24 6.18 -16.02
CA TYR A 197 -8.31 6.47 -17.11
C TYR A 197 -8.20 5.37 -18.17
N HIS A 198 -8.78 4.18 -17.97
CA HIS A 198 -8.81 3.13 -18.98
C HIS A 198 -9.77 3.43 -20.13
N VAL A 199 -10.56 4.49 -20.05
CA VAL A 199 -11.35 5.01 -21.19
C VAL A 199 -10.50 5.75 -22.23
N ASP A 200 -9.26 6.13 -21.86
CA ASP A 200 -8.34 6.79 -22.78
C ASP A 200 -7.93 5.86 -23.93
N PRO A 201 -8.05 6.29 -25.21
CA PRO A 201 -7.75 5.43 -26.37
C PRO A 201 -6.29 5.00 -26.49
N GLU A 202 -5.34 5.82 -26.03
CA GLU A 202 -3.93 5.43 -25.99
C GLU A 202 -3.68 4.33 -24.95
N ILE A 203 -4.39 4.38 -23.81
CA ILE A 203 -4.27 3.39 -22.75
C ILE A 203 -4.96 2.08 -23.12
N ASN A 204 -6.18 2.15 -23.69
CA ASN A 204 -6.96 0.96 -24.04
C ASN A 204 -6.69 0.43 -25.45
N HIS A 205 -5.88 1.13 -26.24
CA HIS A 205 -5.44 0.73 -27.59
C HIS A 205 -6.57 0.41 -28.58
N GLY A 206 -7.79 0.93 -28.37
CA GLY A 206 -8.96 0.65 -29.22
C GLY A 206 -9.64 -0.71 -28.91
N ILE A 207 -9.48 -1.24 -27.70
CA ILE A 207 -10.20 -2.44 -27.25
C ILE A 207 -11.72 -2.26 -27.29
N PRO A 208 -12.32 -1.11 -26.89
CA PRO A 208 -13.77 -0.88 -27.01
C PRO A 208 -14.26 -1.03 -28.45
N GLU A 209 -13.58 -0.43 -29.41
CA GLU A 209 -13.89 -0.50 -30.84
C GLU A 209 -13.77 -1.93 -31.37
N LEU A 210 -12.75 -2.66 -30.90
CA LEU A 210 -12.56 -4.06 -31.23
C LEU A 210 -13.75 -4.90 -30.76
N ILE A 211 -14.23 -4.71 -29.54
CA ILE A 211 -15.40 -5.41 -28.99
C ILE A 211 -16.66 -5.04 -29.78
N ASN A 212 -16.87 -3.75 -30.06
CA ASN A 212 -17.99 -3.29 -30.88
C ASN A 212 -17.99 -3.88 -32.27
N SER A 213 -16.82 -4.12 -32.89
CA SER A 213 -16.72 -4.74 -34.23
C SER A 213 -17.27 -6.16 -34.27
N TYR A 214 -17.46 -6.83 -33.13
CA TYR A 214 -18.15 -8.12 -33.04
C TYR A 214 -19.67 -8.00 -32.83
N GLY A 215 -20.22 -6.78 -32.88
CA GLY A 215 -21.65 -6.51 -32.66
C GLY A 215 -22.09 -6.57 -31.20
N ILE A 216 -21.17 -6.40 -30.25
CA ILE A 216 -21.38 -6.47 -28.83
C ILE A 216 -21.39 -5.05 -28.25
N ALA A 217 -22.35 -4.74 -27.38
CA ALA A 217 -22.39 -3.49 -26.66
C ALA A 217 -21.26 -3.41 -25.61
N VAL A 218 -20.67 -2.23 -25.46
CA VAL A 218 -19.63 -1.99 -24.43
C VAL A 218 -20.16 -1.02 -23.40
N LEU A 219 -20.04 -1.40 -22.14
CA LEU A 219 -20.33 -0.57 -20.96
C LEU A 219 -19.07 -0.45 -20.11
N THR A 220 -19.00 0.58 -19.27
CA THR A 220 -17.95 0.73 -18.27
C THR A 220 -18.45 0.30 -16.88
N GLU A 221 -17.55 0.02 -15.95
CA GLU A 221 -17.95 -0.42 -14.60
C GLU A 221 -18.76 0.65 -13.85
N ASP A 222 -18.45 1.93 -14.04
CA ASP A 222 -19.14 3.05 -13.40
C ASP A 222 -20.55 3.28 -13.94
N SER A 223 -20.81 2.86 -15.18
CA SER A 223 -22.14 2.93 -15.79
C SER A 223 -23.12 1.88 -15.26
N VAL A 224 -22.64 0.83 -14.55
CA VAL A 224 -23.47 -0.28 -14.05
C VAL A 224 -23.30 -0.62 -12.58
N SER A 225 -22.26 -0.11 -11.92
CA SER A 225 -21.94 -0.46 -10.53
C SER A 225 -23.02 -0.08 -9.51
N HIS A 226 -23.85 0.93 -9.82
CA HIS A 226 -24.98 1.34 -8.99
C HIS A 226 -26.16 0.35 -9.00
N LEU A 227 -26.19 -0.57 -9.94
CA LEU A 227 -27.30 -1.52 -10.13
C LEU A 227 -27.22 -2.75 -9.21
N HIS A 228 -26.10 -2.92 -8.50
CA HIS A 228 -25.95 -4.01 -7.54
C HIS A 228 -25.03 -3.64 -6.39
N GLN A 229 -25.31 -4.17 -5.20
CA GLN A 229 -24.45 -3.99 -4.02
C GLN A 229 -23.24 -4.94 -4.07
N VAL A 230 -22.15 -4.53 -3.42
CA VAL A 230 -21.03 -5.43 -3.15
C VAL A 230 -21.43 -6.42 -2.05
N GLU A 231 -21.37 -7.72 -2.35
CA GLU A 231 -21.68 -8.75 -1.38
C GLU A 231 -20.50 -8.93 -0.40
N ARG A 232 -20.73 -8.53 0.84
CA ARG A 232 -19.72 -8.55 1.91
C ARG A 232 -20.01 -9.60 2.96
N PRO A 233 -19.02 -10.03 3.78
CA PRO A 233 -17.59 -9.67 3.68
C PRO A 233 -16.89 -10.29 2.47
N LEU A 234 -15.91 -9.59 1.91
CA LEU A 234 -15.03 -10.13 0.87
C LEU A 234 -13.87 -10.92 1.49
N ILE A 235 -13.24 -11.77 0.70
CA ILE A 235 -12.00 -12.47 1.11
C ILE A 235 -10.83 -11.49 1.29
N VAL A 236 -10.87 -10.34 0.60
CA VAL A 236 -9.92 -9.24 0.64
C VAL A 236 -10.44 -8.07 1.47
N MET A 237 -9.57 -7.15 1.87
CA MET A 237 -9.97 -5.85 2.42
C MET A 237 -10.49 -4.95 1.30
N ASP A 238 -11.72 -4.48 1.43
CA ASP A 238 -12.35 -3.57 0.47
C ASP A 238 -11.99 -2.12 0.83
N GLN A 239 -10.82 -1.65 0.38
CA GLN A 239 -10.26 -0.39 0.84
C GLN A 239 -9.98 0.63 -0.25
N TRP A 240 -10.11 0.28 -1.52
CA TRP A 240 -9.89 1.20 -2.65
C TRP A 240 -11.21 1.46 -3.37
N MET A 241 -11.55 2.72 -3.55
CA MET A 241 -12.85 3.14 -4.09
C MET A 241 -13.14 2.53 -5.46
N TYR A 242 -12.19 2.57 -6.39
CA TYR A 242 -12.39 2.01 -7.73
C TYR A 242 -12.43 0.47 -7.74
N HIS A 243 -11.81 -0.20 -6.77
CA HIS A 243 -11.97 -1.65 -6.60
C HIS A 243 -13.37 -2.02 -6.17
N SER A 244 -13.97 -1.25 -5.24
CA SER A 244 -15.36 -1.46 -4.82
C SER A 244 -16.33 -1.34 -6.01
N ARG A 245 -16.08 -0.42 -6.94
CA ARG A 245 -16.85 -0.34 -8.21
C ARG A 245 -16.72 -1.62 -9.05
N LEU A 246 -15.50 -2.16 -9.19
CA LEU A 246 -15.26 -3.40 -9.93
C LEU A 246 -16.01 -4.58 -9.30
N TYR A 247 -16.01 -4.68 -7.96
CA TYR A 247 -16.76 -5.71 -7.25
C TYR A 247 -18.28 -5.58 -7.43
N ALA A 248 -18.81 -4.35 -7.37
CA ALA A 248 -20.21 -4.08 -7.61
C ALA A 248 -20.62 -4.43 -9.05
N ALA A 249 -19.82 -4.00 -10.05
CA ALA A 249 -20.05 -4.33 -11.45
C ALA A 249 -19.99 -5.85 -11.70
N ALA A 250 -19.03 -6.57 -11.10
CA ALA A 250 -18.94 -8.02 -11.20
C ALA A 250 -20.15 -8.72 -10.58
N ASN A 251 -20.63 -8.25 -9.40
CA ASN A 251 -21.85 -8.76 -8.78
C ASN A 251 -23.09 -8.50 -9.64
N PHE A 252 -23.18 -7.36 -10.32
CA PHE A 252 -24.25 -7.11 -11.29
C PHE A 252 -24.14 -8.05 -12.49
N VAL A 253 -22.98 -8.16 -13.12
CA VAL A 253 -22.76 -9.01 -14.31
C VAL A 253 -23.08 -10.48 -14.03
N LYS A 254 -22.78 -11.00 -12.84
CA LYS A 254 -23.10 -12.41 -12.53
C LYS A 254 -24.60 -12.70 -12.54
N THR A 255 -25.46 -11.70 -12.34
CA THR A 255 -26.92 -11.87 -12.35
C THR A 255 -27.52 -11.93 -13.75
N ARG A 256 -26.80 -11.51 -14.81
CA ARG A 256 -27.31 -11.41 -16.18
C ARG A 256 -26.67 -12.44 -17.11
N ASP A 257 -27.44 -13.07 -17.96
CA ASP A 257 -26.93 -14.04 -18.93
C ASP A 257 -26.42 -13.39 -20.22
N ASP A 258 -26.93 -12.23 -20.57
CA ASP A 258 -26.59 -11.45 -21.76
C ASP A 258 -25.40 -10.51 -21.57
N LEU A 259 -24.81 -10.43 -20.36
CA LEU A 259 -23.73 -9.51 -20.00
C LEU A 259 -22.52 -10.30 -19.48
N ASP A 260 -21.34 -10.00 -19.97
CA ASP A 260 -20.07 -10.56 -19.49
C ASP A 260 -19.11 -9.42 -19.07
N LEU A 261 -18.01 -9.73 -18.41
CA LEU A 261 -17.04 -8.74 -17.93
C LEU A 261 -15.64 -9.06 -18.48
N ILE A 262 -15.01 -8.04 -19.01
CA ILE A 262 -13.57 -8.02 -19.35
C ILE A 262 -12.92 -6.97 -18.45
N GLN A 263 -11.92 -7.36 -17.68
CA GLN A 263 -11.15 -6.42 -16.86
C GLN A 263 -9.88 -5.99 -17.61
N LEU A 264 -9.69 -4.66 -17.71
CA LEU A 264 -8.42 -4.07 -18.12
C LEU A 264 -7.50 -3.96 -16.90
N ASN A 265 -6.27 -4.36 -17.08
CA ASN A 265 -5.24 -4.34 -16.03
C ASN A 265 -3.93 -3.81 -16.62
N SER A 266 -3.36 -2.78 -16.04
CA SER A 266 -2.02 -2.32 -16.41
C SER A 266 -0.98 -3.38 -16.05
N PHE A 267 -0.03 -3.63 -16.96
CA PHE A 267 1.05 -4.58 -16.72
C PHE A 267 1.83 -4.19 -15.47
N GLY A 268 2.12 -5.17 -14.60
CA GLY A 268 2.82 -4.93 -13.34
C GLY A 268 2.00 -4.21 -12.25
N CYS A 269 0.68 -3.97 -12.44
CA CYS A 269 -0.14 -3.32 -11.42
C CYS A 269 -0.41 -4.24 -10.23
N GLY A 270 0.34 -4.06 -9.14
CA GLY A 270 0.20 -4.87 -7.94
C GLY A 270 -1.12 -4.67 -7.18
N LEU A 271 -1.80 -3.53 -7.32
CA LEU A 271 -3.14 -3.34 -6.77
C LEU A 271 -4.16 -4.19 -7.52
N ASP A 272 -4.06 -4.25 -8.85
CA ASP A 272 -4.95 -5.07 -9.66
C ASP A 272 -4.74 -6.56 -9.42
N ALA A 273 -3.59 -6.99 -8.88
CA ALA A 273 -3.40 -8.36 -8.43
C ALA A 273 -4.41 -8.78 -7.34
N VAL A 274 -4.80 -7.84 -6.47
CA VAL A 274 -5.88 -8.05 -5.48
C VAL A 274 -7.24 -8.10 -6.15
N THR A 275 -7.50 -7.15 -7.07
CA THR A 275 -8.81 -6.96 -7.70
C THR A 275 -9.13 -8.07 -8.68
N THR A 276 -8.16 -8.46 -9.53
CA THR A 276 -8.36 -9.50 -10.55
C THR A 276 -8.75 -10.83 -9.93
N ASP A 277 -8.10 -11.19 -8.83
CA ASP A 277 -8.43 -12.40 -8.09
C ASP A 277 -9.83 -12.34 -7.47
N ALA A 278 -10.22 -11.19 -6.89
CA ALA A 278 -11.54 -11.04 -6.28
C ALA A 278 -12.67 -11.02 -7.32
N VAL A 279 -12.50 -10.29 -8.43
CA VAL A 279 -13.46 -10.27 -9.53
C VAL A 279 -13.59 -11.65 -10.19
N ASN A 280 -12.46 -12.36 -10.35
CA ASN A 280 -12.48 -13.73 -10.85
C ASN A 280 -13.33 -14.65 -9.94
N ASP A 281 -13.15 -14.60 -8.63
CA ASP A 281 -13.92 -15.40 -7.68
C ASP A 281 -15.42 -15.09 -7.74
N ILE A 282 -15.78 -13.79 -7.79
CA ILE A 282 -17.19 -13.36 -7.88
C ILE A 282 -17.85 -13.95 -9.13
N LEU A 283 -17.18 -13.90 -10.27
CA LEU A 283 -17.73 -14.35 -11.55
C LEU A 283 -17.74 -15.87 -11.69
N THR A 284 -16.60 -16.52 -11.41
CA THR A 284 -16.44 -17.96 -11.68
C THR A 284 -17.24 -18.83 -10.73
N LYS A 285 -17.41 -18.44 -9.46
CA LYS A 285 -18.31 -19.13 -8.52
C LYS A 285 -19.76 -19.22 -9.03
N SER A 286 -20.21 -18.22 -9.79
CA SER A 286 -21.53 -18.19 -10.44
C SER A 286 -21.51 -18.71 -11.90
N GLY A 287 -20.46 -19.40 -12.31
CA GLY A 287 -20.34 -20.02 -13.64
C GLY A 287 -20.12 -19.02 -14.77
N LYS A 288 -19.74 -17.78 -14.50
CA LYS A 288 -19.29 -16.82 -15.52
C LYS A 288 -17.84 -17.09 -15.92
N ILE A 289 -17.45 -16.61 -17.10
CA ILE A 289 -16.06 -16.67 -17.56
C ILE A 289 -15.41 -15.34 -17.23
N TYR A 290 -14.33 -15.38 -16.46
CA TYR A 290 -13.52 -14.20 -16.21
C TYR A 290 -12.47 -14.01 -17.31
N THR A 291 -12.35 -12.79 -17.80
CA THR A 291 -11.34 -12.42 -18.80
C THR A 291 -10.63 -11.15 -18.35
N CYS A 292 -9.31 -11.23 -18.24
CA CYS A 292 -8.43 -10.10 -17.97
C CYS A 292 -7.57 -9.81 -19.21
N LEU A 293 -7.51 -8.54 -19.61
CA LEU A 293 -6.62 -8.04 -20.66
C LEU A 293 -5.57 -7.15 -20.04
N LYS A 294 -4.31 -7.53 -20.17
CA LYS A 294 -3.19 -6.69 -19.74
C LYS A 294 -2.87 -5.68 -20.82
N ILE A 295 -2.70 -4.44 -20.39
CA ILE A 295 -2.37 -3.28 -21.23
C ILE A 295 -1.04 -2.69 -20.76
N ASP A 296 -0.23 -2.26 -21.71
CA ASP A 296 1.07 -1.65 -21.50
C ASP A 296 1.36 -0.56 -22.55
N GLU A 297 2.61 -0.17 -22.71
CA GLU A 297 3.06 0.83 -23.69
C GLU A 297 3.03 0.31 -25.14
N VAL A 298 2.91 -1.02 -25.30
CA VAL A 298 2.97 -1.64 -26.62
C VAL A 298 1.57 -1.81 -27.18
N ASN A 299 1.25 -1.01 -28.19
CA ASN A 299 -0.03 -1.08 -28.88
C ASN A 299 -0.12 -2.35 -29.75
N ASN A 300 -0.48 -3.47 -29.12
CA ASN A 300 -0.67 -4.75 -29.82
C ASN A 300 -2.03 -5.38 -29.48
N LEU A 301 -3.00 -5.14 -30.36
CA LEU A 301 -4.34 -5.75 -30.25
C LEU A 301 -4.39 -7.25 -30.54
N GLY A 302 -3.29 -7.87 -30.98
CA GLY A 302 -3.27 -9.30 -31.34
C GLY A 302 -3.68 -10.19 -30.16
N ALA A 303 -3.03 -10.01 -29.00
CA ALA A 303 -3.33 -10.76 -27.78
C ALA A 303 -4.77 -10.49 -27.28
N ALA A 304 -5.19 -9.22 -27.26
CA ALA A 304 -6.55 -8.84 -26.88
C ALA A 304 -7.59 -9.50 -27.80
N ARG A 305 -7.37 -9.47 -29.10
CA ARG A 305 -8.23 -10.09 -30.10
C ARG A 305 -8.40 -11.59 -29.89
N ILE A 306 -7.31 -12.31 -29.62
CA ILE A 306 -7.35 -13.75 -29.34
C ILE A 306 -8.16 -14.03 -28.08
N ARG A 307 -7.91 -13.30 -26.98
CA ARG A 307 -8.63 -13.49 -25.71
C ARG A 307 -10.12 -13.17 -25.84
N ILE A 308 -10.49 -12.07 -26.51
CA ILE A 308 -11.89 -11.71 -26.75
C ILE A 308 -12.59 -12.78 -27.60
N ARG A 309 -11.96 -13.24 -28.69
CA ARG A 309 -12.54 -14.33 -29.53
C ARG A 309 -12.68 -15.63 -28.76
N SER A 310 -11.73 -15.97 -27.89
CA SER A 310 -11.82 -17.15 -27.00
C SER A 310 -12.99 -17.04 -26.04
N LEU A 311 -13.17 -15.87 -25.38
CA LEU A 311 -14.32 -15.60 -24.54
C LEU A 311 -15.63 -15.80 -25.31
N LEU A 312 -15.78 -15.16 -26.47
CA LEU A 312 -17.00 -15.27 -27.29
C LEU A 312 -17.27 -16.71 -27.75
N SER A 313 -16.22 -17.45 -28.08
CA SER A 313 -16.35 -18.87 -28.44
C SER A 313 -16.84 -19.71 -27.25
N ALA A 314 -16.26 -19.50 -26.07
CA ALA A 314 -16.66 -20.20 -24.86
C ALA A 314 -18.12 -19.88 -24.44
N ILE A 315 -18.55 -18.62 -24.61
CA ILE A 315 -19.94 -18.20 -24.39
C ILE A 315 -20.87 -18.97 -25.32
N ARG A 316 -20.57 -19.00 -26.65
CA ARG A 316 -21.39 -19.74 -27.64
C ARG A 316 -21.49 -21.23 -27.34
N VAL A 317 -20.41 -21.86 -26.90
CA VAL A 317 -20.41 -23.27 -26.50
C VAL A 317 -21.34 -23.50 -25.30
N ARG A 318 -21.28 -22.62 -24.30
CA ARG A 318 -22.14 -22.69 -23.12
C ARG A 318 -23.62 -22.52 -23.47
N GLU A 319 -23.95 -21.56 -24.33
CA GLU A 319 -25.31 -21.35 -24.82
C GLU A 319 -25.86 -22.57 -25.55
N LYS A 320 -25.06 -23.17 -26.46
CA LYS A 320 -25.44 -24.40 -27.15
C LYS A 320 -25.69 -25.57 -26.23
N LYS A 321 -24.93 -25.68 -25.13
CA LYS A 321 -25.12 -26.73 -24.11
C LYS A 321 -26.26 -26.44 -23.15
N GLN A 322 -26.93 -25.29 -23.25
CA GLN A 322 -28.01 -24.85 -22.35
C GLN A 322 -27.65 -25.01 -20.86
N THR A 323 -26.41 -24.81 -20.51
CA THR A 323 -25.91 -24.97 -19.14
C THR A 323 -26.55 -23.92 -18.26
N LYS A 324 -27.45 -24.33 -17.37
CA LYS A 324 -28.04 -23.45 -16.36
C LYS A 324 -26.93 -23.07 -15.37
N ARG A 325 -26.80 -21.78 -15.07
CA ARG A 325 -25.91 -21.26 -14.05
C ARG A 325 -26.68 -21.12 -12.73
N THR A 326 -26.00 -21.35 -11.63
CA THR A 326 -26.50 -21.01 -10.31
C THR A 326 -25.80 -19.75 -9.85
N ILE A 327 -26.55 -18.72 -9.48
CA ILE A 327 -26.00 -17.51 -8.90
C ILE A 327 -25.66 -17.82 -7.45
N ILE A 328 -24.36 -17.75 -7.14
CA ILE A 328 -23.84 -18.03 -5.80
C ILE A 328 -23.41 -16.72 -5.16
N PRO A 329 -23.80 -16.45 -3.90
CA PRO A 329 -23.28 -15.32 -3.16
C PRO A 329 -21.75 -15.33 -3.12
N SER A 330 -21.14 -14.16 -3.30
CA SER A 330 -19.68 -14.02 -3.32
C SER A 330 -19.08 -13.70 -1.94
N ASN A 331 -19.92 -13.55 -0.91
CA ASN A 331 -19.47 -13.31 0.44
C ASN A 331 -18.60 -14.45 0.98
N TYR A 332 -17.61 -14.08 1.78
CA TYR A 332 -16.62 -15.00 2.35
C TYR A 332 -16.90 -15.27 3.84
N ASN A 333 -17.15 -16.54 4.16
CA ASN A 333 -17.34 -16.98 5.54
C ASN A 333 -15.97 -17.33 6.15
N ARG A 334 -15.36 -16.37 6.86
CA ARG A 334 -14.08 -16.58 7.50
C ARG A 334 -14.16 -17.51 8.71
N VAL A 335 -13.11 -18.26 8.95
CA VAL A 335 -12.93 -19.02 10.19
C VAL A 335 -12.48 -18.07 11.29
N VAL A 336 -13.22 -18.04 12.40
CA VAL A 336 -12.94 -17.18 13.55
C VAL A 336 -12.06 -17.92 14.54
N PHE A 337 -10.98 -17.31 15.00
CA PHE A 337 -10.13 -17.86 16.07
C PHE A 337 -10.80 -17.65 17.43
N THR A 338 -11.19 -18.77 18.08
CA THR A 338 -11.96 -18.77 19.32
C THR A 338 -11.06 -18.88 20.57
N GLU A 339 -11.64 -18.61 21.77
CA GLU A 339 -10.92 -18.77 23.04
C GLU A 339 -10.53 -20.23 23.33
N GLU A 340 -11.29 -21.19 22.81
CA GLU A 340 -10.97 -22.60 22.92
C GLU A 340 -9.75 -22.96 22.06
N MET A 341 -9.69 -22.45 20.84
CA MET A 341 -8.55 -22.62 19.95
C MET A 341 -7.25 -22.06 20.55
N ARG A 342 -7.30 -20.95 21.27
CA ARG A 342 -6.15 -20.36 21.95
C ARG A 342 -5.37 -21.35 22.81
N LYS A 343 -6.06 -22.30 23.45
CA LYS A 343 -5.44 -23.24 24.41
C LYS A 343 -4.65 -24.36 23.72
N ASN A 344 -5.04 -24.71 22.49
CA ASN A 344 -4.60 -25.95 21.85
C ASN A 344 -4.02 -25.76 20.44
N TYR A 345 -4.07 -24.55 19.90
CA TYR A 345 -3.61 -24.25 18.54
C TYR A 345 -2.19 -23.72 18.52
N THR A 346 -1.42 -24.17 17.54
CA THR A 346 -0.17 -23.52 17.16
C THR A 346 -0.47 -22.36 16.23
N ILE A 347 0.13 -21.21 16.49
CA ILE A 347 -0.04 -20.00 15.69
C ILE A 347 1.23 -19.76 14.88
N LEU A 348 1.16 -19.94 13.56
CA LEU A 348 2.27 -19.65 12.65
C LEU A 348 2.33 -18.17 12.33
N CYS A 349 3.46 -17.54 12.51
CA CYS A 349 3.71 -16.14 12.21
C CYS A 349 4.90 -16.01 11.24
N PRO A 350 4.79 -15.26 10.13
CA PRO A 350 5.91 -15.12 9.21
C PRO A 350 7.03 -14.31 9.83
N GLN A 351 8.27 -14.65 9.52
CA GLN A 351 9.46 -13.88 9.89
C GLN A 351 9.51 -12.56 9.12
N MET A 352 9.87 -11.48 9.79
CA MET A 352 10.13 -10.19 9.16
C MET A 352 11.55 -9.67 9.49
N SER A 353 11.94 -9.72 10.75
CA SER A 353 13.25 -9.27 11.25
C SER A 353 13.77 -10.29 12.26
N PRO A 354 14.78 -11.11 11.93
CA PRO A 354 15.24 -12.19 12.81
C PRO A 354 15.56 -11.73 14.22
N ILE A 355 16.32 -10.65 14.37
CA ILE A 355 16.76 -10.13 15.68
C ILE A 355 15.56 -9.78 16.59
N HIS A 356 14.50 -9.18 16.00
CA HIS A 356 13.29 -8.82 16.75
C HIS A 356 12.39 -10.03 17.02
N PHE A 357 12.23 -10.90 16.03
CA PHE A 357 11.30 -12.03 16.14
C PHE A 357 11.81 -13.12 17.07
N GLU A 358 13.13 -13.29 17.23
CA GLU A 358 13.73 -14.12 18.28
C GLU A 358 13.33 -13.71 19.72
N LEU A 359 12.91 -12.44 19.91
CA LEU A 359 12.41 -11.91 21.19
C LEU A 359 10.87 -11.88 21.23
N LEU A 360 10.21 -11.58 20.11
CA LEU A 360 8.76 -11.50 20.04
C LEU A 360 8.09 -12.87 20.21
N GLU A 361 8.62 -13.92 19.60
CA GLU A 361 8.10 -15.28 19.75
C GLU A 361 8.01 -15.71 21.22
N PRO A 362 9.08 -15.64 22.04
CA PRO A 362 9.01 -15.93 23.47
C PRO A 362 8.03 -14.99 24.24
N ALA A 363 7.91 -13.72 23.84
CA ALA A 363 6.99 -12.78 24.49
C ALA A 363 5.53 -13.19 24.29
N PHE A 364 5.17 -13.64 23.10
CA PHE A 364 3.83 -14.18 22.80
C PHE A 364 3.58 -15.51 23.52
N CYS A 365 4.58 -16.38 23.59
CA CYS A 365 4.50 -17.65 24.33
C CYS A 365 4.24 -17.40 25.82
N ALA A 366 4.92 -16.43 26.42
CA ALA A 366 4.70 -16.03 27.81
C ALA A 366 3.31 -15.45 28.07
N ALA A 367 2.68 -14.86 27.05
CA ALA A 367 1.31 -14.37 27.11
C ALA A 367 0.25 -15.47 26.90
N GLY A 368 0.66 -16.73 26.78
CA GLY A 368 -0.22 -17.90 26.65
C GLY A 368 -0.68 -18.18 25.22
N TYR A 369 0.12 -17.80 24.22
CA TYR A 369 -0.07 -18.18 22.82
C TYR A 369 1.06 -19.14 22.40
N ASN A 370 0.75 -20.24 21.76
CA ASN A 370 1.76 -21.10 21.19
C ASN A 370 2.15 -20.56 19.79
N LEU A 371 2.90 -19.45 19.78
CA LEU A 371 3.39 -18.80 18.57
C LEU A 371 4.65 -19.52 18.08
N VAL A 372 4.76 -19.71 16.78
CA VAL A 372 5.94 -20.29 16.12
C VAL A 372 6.26 -19.45 14.88
N VAL A 373 7.50 -19.02 14.76
CA VAL A 373 8.05 -18.36 13.57
C VAL A 373 8.81 -19.42 12.76
N PRO A 374 8.26 -19.88 11.60
CA PRO A 374 8.87 -20.94 10.82
C PRO A 374 10.24 -20.52 10.26
N ASP A 375 11.22 -21.37 10.41
CA ASP A 375 12.50 -21.23 9.70
C ASP A 375 12.37 -21.88 8.32
N VAL A 376 12.34 -21.04 7.27
CA VAL A 376 12.16 -21.48 5.87
C VAL A 376 13.25 -20.87 5.00
N PRO A 377 14.01 -21.68 4.23
CA PRO A 377 15.03 -21.18 3.32
C PRO A 377 14.49 -20.18 2.31
N SER A 378 15.24 -19.13 2.01
CA SER A 378 14.84 -18.02 1.12
C SER A 378 14.26 -18.48 -0.22
N ARG A 379 14.97 -19.39 -0.90
CA ARG A 379 14.55 -19.92 -2.21
C ARG A 379 13.22 -20.65 -2.12
N THR A 380 12.99 -21.44 -1.07
CA THR A 380 11.73 -22.15 -0.84
C THR A 380 10.57 -21.17 -0.64
N CYS A 381 10.80 -20.07 0.09
CA CYS A 381 9.77 -19.02 0.26
C CYS A 381 9.31 -18.46 -1.09
N VAL A 382 10.26 -18.12 -1.97
CA VAL A 382 9.95 -17.55 -3.29
C VAL A 382 9.20 -18.58 -4.16
N ASP A 383 9.73 -19.80 -4.28
CA ASP A 383 9.15 -20.85 -5.14
C ASP A 383 7.71 -21.21 -4.70
N VAL A 384 7.47 -21.31 -3.40
CA VAL A 384 6.14 -21.58 -2.86
C VAL A 384 5.24 -20.36 -2.98
N GLY A 385 5.75 -19.17 -2.72
CA GLY A 385 5.00 -17.90 -2.90
C GLY A 385 4.47 -17.74 -4.32
N LEU A 386 5.32 -17.94 -5.32
CA LEU A 386 4.95 -17.90 -6.75
C LEU A 386 3.84 -18.89 -7.13
N LYS A 387 3.72 -20.00 -6.41
CA LYS A 387 2.67 -20.98 -6.65
C LYS A 387 1.29 -20.53 -6.15
N TYR A 388 1.23 -19.74 -5.08
CA TYR A 388 -0.02 -19.42 -4.39
C TYR A 388 -0.46 -17.96 -4.55
N VAL A 389 0.46 -17.03 -4.79
CA VAL A 389 0.19 -15.60 -4.91
C VAL A 389 0.18 -15.19 -6.38
N ASN A 390 -0.65 -14.22 -6.72
CA ASN A 390 -0.66 -13.59 -8.04
C ASN A 390 0.69 -12.92 -8.32
N ASN A 391 1.30 -13.21 -9.47
CA ASN A 391 2.64 -12.74 -9.82
C ASN A 391 2.76 -11.22 -9.99
N ASP A 392 1.66 -10.51 -10.17
CA ASP A 392 1.64 -9.04 -10.21
C ASP A 392 1.65 -8.42 -8.79
N ALA A 393 1.53 -9.24 -7.73
CA ALA A 393 1.64 -8.77 -6.35
C ALA A 393 3.10 -8.41 -6.01
N CYS A 394 3.30 -7.67 -4.89
CA CYS A 394 4.63 -7.28 -4.47
C CYS A 394 5.46 -8.47 -3.94
N TYR A 395 6.78 -8.35 -4.06
CA TYR A 395 7.72 -9.37 -3.61
C TYR A 395 7.58 -9.73 -2.12
N PRO A 396 7.37 -8.78 -1.18
CA PRO A 396 7.08 -9.11 0.22
C PRO A 396 5.91 -10.08 0.41
N SER A 397 4.86 -9.97 -0.41
CA SER A 397 3.72 -10.90 -0.33
C SER A 397 4.11 -12.33 -0.71
N LEU A 398 5.01 -12.49 -1.68
CA LEU A 398 5.55 -13.81 -2.07
C LEU A 398 6.33 -14.45 -0.91
N ILE A 399 7.18 -13.66 -0.25
CA ILE A 399 7.99 -14.13 0.90
C ILE A 399 7.08 -14.52 2.06
N VAL A 400 6.15 -13.64 2.47
CA VAL A 400 5.24 -13.87 3.61
C VAL A 400 4.36 -15.09 3.39
N VAL A 401 3.68 -15.16 2.23
CA VAL A 401 2.80 -16.31 1.93
C VAL A 401 3.64 -17.56 1.70
N GLY A 402 4.81 -17.45 1.07
CA GLY A 402 5.71 -18.56 0.84
C GLY A 402 6.22 -19.21 2.13
N GLN A 403 6.63 -18.40 3.12
CA GLN A 403 7.02 -18.92 4.45
C GLN A 403 5.88 -19.71 5.10
N LEU A 404 4.71 -19.07 5.17
CA LEU A 404 3.53 -19.66 5.82
C LEU A 404 3.09 -20.94 5.11
N MET A 405 2.98 -20.91 3.78
CA MET A 405 2.55 -22.08 3.02
C MET A 405 3.59 -23.21 3.03
N SER A 406 4.88 -22.87 3.08
CA SER A 406 5.93 -23.88 3.26
C SER A 406 5.80 -24.59 4.61
N ALA A 407 5.52 -23.84 5.68
CA ALA A 407 5.25 -24.42 7.00
C ALA A 407 3.97 -25.29 6.99
N VAL A 408 2.87 -24.78 6.42
CA VAL A 408 1.60 -25.50 6.27
C VAL A 408 1.76 -26.82 5.52
N MET A 409 2.57 -26.83 4.45
CA MET A 409 2.79 -27.99 3.61
C MET A 409 3.91 -28.92 4.10
N SER A 410 4.65 -28.55 5.15
CA SER A 410 5.78 -29.32 5.65
C SER A 410 5.40 -30.65 6.31
N GLY A 411 4.14 -30.80 6.75
CA GLY A 411 3.68 -31.92 7.56
C GLY A 411 4.09 -31.85 9.03
N ASN A 412 4.79 -30.80 9.45
CA ASN A 412 5.28 -30.65 10.83
C ASN A 412 4.20 -30.13 11.79
N TYR A 413 3.06 -29.66 11.27
CA TYR A 413 1.98 -29.05 12.04
C TYR A 413 0.64 -29.74 11.77
N ASP A 414 -0.15 -29.97 12.82
CA ASP A 414 -1.53 -30.45 12.69
C ASP A 414 -2.45 -29.30 12.21
N MET A 415 -2.84 -29.34 10.94
CA MET A 415 -3.66 -28.28 10.34
C MET A 415 -5.05 -28.12 10.98
N ASN A 416 -5.54 -29.12 11.72
CA ASN A 416 -6.78 -29.02 12.50
C ASN A 416 -6.60 -28.23 13.80
N LYS A 417 -5.33 -27.97 14.20
CA LYS A 417 -4.96 -27.23 15.40
C LYS A 417 -3.94 -26.14 15.10
N THR A 418 -4.00 -25.59 13.88
CA THR A 418 -3.11 -24.53 13.44
C THR A 418 -3.92 -23.28 13.11
N ALA A 419 -3.38 -22.11 13.46
CA ALA A 419 -3.84 -20.81 13.05
C ALA A 419 -2.68 -20.01 12.44
N ILE A 420 -2.98 -18.96 11.72
CA ILE A 420 -1.98 -18.04 11.17
C ILE A 420 -2.16 -16.67 11.78
N LEU A 421 -1.07 -16.00 12.12
CA LEU A 421 -1.04 -14.62 12.58
C LEU A 421 -0.26 -13.76 11.60
N ILE A 422 -0.83 -12.60 11.26
CA ILE A 422 -0.15 -11.58 10.46
C ILE A 422 -0.44 -10.19 11.00
N SER A 423 0.54 -9.29 10.93
CA SER A 423 0.34 -7.86 11.14
C SER A 423 -0.03 -7.17 9.83
N GLN A 424 -0.85 -6.13 9.90
CA GLN A 424 -1.26 -5.32 8.76
C GLN A 424 -1.18 -3.84 9.12
N THR A 425 -0.74 -3.01 8.15
CA THR A 425 -0.58 -1.56 8.38
C THR A 425 -1.91 -0.79 8.39
N GLY A 426 -2.95 -1.31 7.71
CA GLY A 426 -4.25 -0.63 7.58
C GLY A 426 -4.26 0.58 6.63
N GLY A 427 -3.17 0.86 5.93
CA GLY A 427 -3.03 1.94 4.95
C GLY A 427 -3.44 1.54 3.53
N GLY A 428 -3.26 2.44 2.57
CA GLY A 428 -3.52 2.21 1.14
C GLY A 428 -2.55 1.24 0.44
N CYS A 429 -1.60 0.66 1.18
CA CYS A 429 -0.64 -0.33 0.68
C CYS A 429 -1.28 -1.71 0.49
N ARG A 430 -0.75 -2.49 -0.45
CA ARG A 430 -1.12 -3.90 -0.71
C ARG A 430 -0.91 -4.80 0.51
N ALA A 431 0.01 -4.46 1.40
CA ALA A 431 0.26 -5.21 2.64
C ALA A 431 -1.00 -5.42 3.47
N SER A 432 -1.96 -4.49 3.42
CA SER A 432 -3.28 -4.63 4.06
C SER A 432 -4.10 -5.81 3.50
N ASN A 433 -3.74 -6.35 2.35
CA ASN A 433 -4.41 -7.46 1.69
C ASN A 433 -3.67 -8.80 1.72
N TYR A 434 -2.54 -8.90 2.43
CA TYR A 434 -1.85 -10.19 2.60
C TYR A 434 -2.74 -11.24 3.26
N ILE A 435 -3.64 -10.83 4.13
CA ILE A 435 -4.66 -11.72 4.73
C ILE A 435 -5.51 -12.41 3.65
N GLY A 436 -5.90 -11.70 2.60
CA GLY A 436 -6.65 -12.26 1.47
C GLY A 436 -5.81 -13.27 0.67
N PHE A 437 -4.52 -12.97 0.43
CA PHE A 437 -3.61 -13.90 -0.24
C PHE A 437 -3.39 -15.18 0.56
N ILE A 438 -3.21 -15.07 1.89
CA ILE A 438 -3.06 -16.22 2.79
C ILE A 438 -4.32 -17.09 2.76
N ARG A 439 -5.52 -16.50 2.89
CA ARG A 439 -6.79 -17.23 2.84
C ARG A 439 -6.96 -18.00 1.54
N ARG A 440 -6.68 -17.35 0.39
CA ARG A 440 -6.71 -18.03 -0.91
C ARG A 440 -5.68 -19.14 -1.04
N ALA A 441 -4.47 -18.93 -0.52
CA ALA A 441 -3.43 -19.93 -0.52
C ALA A 441 -3.87 -21.17 0.28
N LEU A 442 -4.47 -20.96 1.45
CA LEU A 442 -5.02 -22.03 2.28
C LEU A 442 -6.16 -22.79 1.57
N GLU A 443 -7.10 -22.06 0.94
CA GLU A 443 -8.18 -22.70 0.15
C GLU A 443 -7.61 -23.54 -0.99
N LYS A 444 -6.68 -23.00 -1.78
CA LYS A 444 -6.00 -23.72 -2.88
C LYS A 444 -5.22 -24.94 -2.40
N ALA A 445 -4.67 -24.90 -1.20
CA ALA A 445 -3.93 -26.01 -0.59
C ALA A 445 -4.83 -27.06 0.10
N GLY A 446 -6.16 -26.83 0.18
CA GLY A 446 -7.10 -27.74 0.80
C GLY A 446 -7.29 -27.56 2.31
N TYR A 447 -6.88 -26.41 2.85
CA TYR A 447 -6.98 -26.07 4.28
C TYR A 447 -7.90 -24.85 4.57
N PRO A 448 -9.15 -24.81 4.04
CA PRO A 448 -10.03 -23.65 4.19
C PRO A 448 -10.44 -23.36 5.63
N ASN A 449 -10.26 -24.33 6.53
CA ASN A 449 -10.67 -24.24 7.94
C ASN A 449 -9.59 -23.67 8.88
N VAL A 450 -8.42 -23.30 8.36
CA VAL A 450 -7.36 -22.69 9.17
C VAL A 450 -7.69 -21.22 9.41
N PRO A 451 -7.85 -20.78 10.68
CA PRO A 451 -8.15 -19.38 10.99
C PRO A 451 -6.93 -18.50 10.72
N VAL A 452 -7.18 -17.32 10.14
CA VAL A 452 -6.16 -16.29 9.91
C VAL A 452 -6.48 -15.08 10.78
N ILE A 453 -5.58 -14.79 11.71
CA ILE A 453 -5.66 -13.69 12.68
C ILE A 453 -4.87 -12.51 12.11
N SER A 454 -5.45 -11.32 12.12
CA SER A 454 -4.77 -10.09 11.75
C SER A 454 -4.63 -9.17 12.96
N ILE A 455 -3.40 -8.70 13.21
CA ILE A 455 -3.15 -7.59 14.14
C ILE A 455 -3.19 -6.30 13.32
N ASN A 456 -4.16 -5.44 13.60
CA ASN A 456 -4.28 -4.15 12.95
C ASN A 456 -4.66 -3.05 13.95
N LEU A 457 -4.01 -1.90 13.80
CA LEU A 457 -4.28 -0.71 14.62
C LEU A 457 -5.60 0.01 14.23
N SER A 458 -6.16 -0.28 13.05
CA SER A 458 -7.35 0.39 12.50
C SER A 458 -8.69 -0.35 12.70
N GLY A 459 -8.75 -1.33 13.59
CA GLY A 459 -10.01 -1.97 13.99
C GLY A 459 -10.47 -3.06 13.03
N LEU A 460 -9.70 -4.11 12.90
CA LEU A 460 -10.01 -5.26 12.07
C LEU A 460 -10.86 -6.33 12.75
N GLU A 461 -11.09 -7.35 11.94
CA GLU A 461 -11.91 -8.52 12.22
C GLU A 461 -11.75 -9.05 13.64
N SER A 462 -12.86 -9.19 14.35
CA SER A 462 -12.88 -9.70 15.73
C SER A 462 -12.50 -11.19 15.78
N ASN A 463 -11.46 -11.51 16.53
CA ASN A 463 -11.05 -12.87 16.87
C ASN A 463 -11.07 -13.05 18.40
N PRO A 464 -12.14 -13.60 19.00
CA PRO A 464 -12.29 -13.65 20.46
C PRO A 464 -11.16 -14.37 21.20
N GLY A 465 -10.51 -15.33 20.53
CA GLY A 465 -9.36 -16.06 21.08
C GLY A 465 -8.06 -15.25 21.09
N PHE A 466 -7.97 -14.16 20.34
CA PHE A 466 -6.78 -13.31 20.28
C PHE A 466 -7.04 -11.96 20.95
N LYS A 467 -6.40 -11.72 22.08
CA LYS A 467 -6.58 -10.51 22.89
C LYS A 467 -5.23 -9.83 23.14
N LEU A 468 -5.13 -8.57 22.81
CA LEU A 468 -4.01 -7.73 23.19
C LEU A 468 -4.17 -7.34 24.68
N THR A 469 -3.62 -8.17 25.58
CA THR A 469 -3.60 -7.88 27.01
C THR A 469 -2.53 -6.84 27.34
N PRO A 470 -2.66 -6.06 28.43
CA PRO A 470 -1.61 -5.13 28.87
C PRO A 470 -0.24 -5.79 29.05
N SER A 471 -0.21 -7.04 29.51
CA SER A 471 1.01 -7.84 29.63
C SER A 471 1.63 -8.12 28.27
N LEU A 472 0.87 -8.66 27.32
CA LEU A 472 1.36 -8.94 25.95
C LEU A 472 1.88 -7.67 25.26
N ILE A 473 1.15 -6.55 25.43
CA ILE A 473 1.57 -5.27 24.85
C ILE A 473 2.92 -4.84 25.46
N GLN A 474 3.08 -4.89 26.79
CA GLN A 474 4.32 -4.51 27.44
C GLN A 474 5.49 -5.41 27.04
N HIS A 475 5.29 -6.72 27.05
CA HIS A 475 6.32 -7.70 26.67
C HIS A 475 6.74 -7.51 25.20
N GLY A 476 5.77 -7.33 24.30
CA GLY A 476 6.04 -7.09 22.88
C GLY A 476 6.77 -5.77 22.63
N LEU A 477 6.39 -4.68 23.30
CA LEU A 477 7.07 -3.39 23.19
C LEU A 477 8.50 -3.44 23.71
N TYR A 478 8.74 -4.13 24.83
CA TYR A 478 10.09 -4.29 25.34
C TYR A 478 10.94 -5.19 24.44
N ALA A 479 10.34 -6.24 23.86
CA ALA A 479 11.01 -7.08 22.87
C ALA A 479 11.43 -6.29 21.63
N LEU A 480 10.54 -5.41 21.11
CA LEU A 480 10.86 -4.52 20.00
C LEU A 480 12.03 -3.59 20.31
N GLU A 481 11.99 -2.92 21.44
CA GLU A 481 13.05 -1.98 21.85
C GLU A 481 14.41 -2.68 22.06
N PHE A 482 14.42 -3.86 22.69
CA PHE A 482 15.64 -4.66 22.81
C PHE A 482 16.14 -5.11 21.43
N GLY A 483 15.22 -5.42 20.50
CA GLY A 483 15.56 -5.76 19.12
C GLY A 483 16.27 -4.63 18.39
N ASP A 484 15.76 -3.39 18.50
CA ASP A 484 16.41 -2.20 17.94
C ASP A 484 17.79 -1.94 18.56
N ILE A 485 17.93 -2.08 19.88
CA ILE A 485 19.22 -1.96 20.54
C ILE A 485 20.20 -3.00 20.04
N PHE A 486 19.78 -4.26 19.93
CA PHE A 486 20.63 -5.35 19.42
C PHE A 486 21.02 -5.12 17.96
N LEU A 487 20.08 -4.73 17.12
CA LEU A 487 20.33 -4.46 15.69
C LEU A 487 21.41 -3.38 15.55
N ARG A 488 21.21 -2.26 16.24
CA ARG A 488 22.12 -1.11 16.19
C ARG A 488 23.50 -1.45 16.76
N CYS A 489 23.57 -2.09 17.92
CA CYS A 489 24.83 -2.47 18.55
C CYS A 489 25.57 -3.55 17.75
N LEU A 490 24.86 -4.59 17.31
CA LEU A 490 25.49 -5.73 16.63
C LEU A 490 26.08 -5.35 15.27
N TYR A 491 25.30 -4.65 14.41
CA TYR A 491 25.74 -4.32 13.05
C TYR A 491 26.86 -3.28 13.06
N ARG A 492 26.92 -2.40 14.07
CA ARG A 492 27.99 -1.41 14.23
C ARG A 492 29.20 -1.93 15.05
N THR A 493 29.13 -3.13 15.61
CA THR A 493 30.27 -3.71 16.33
C THR A 493 30.96 -4.80 15.51
N ARG A 494 30.18 -5.68 14.90
CA ARG A 494 30.66 -6.86 14.17
C ARG A 494 31.74 -6.55 13.12
N PRO A 495 31.65 -5.49 12.31
CA PRO A 495 32.70 -5.13 11.35
C PRO A 495 34.05 -4.75 11.98
N TYR A 496 34.05 -4.35 13.23
CA TYR A 496 35.22 -3.82 13.94
C TYR A 496 35.74 -4.71 15.07
N GLU A 497 35.14 -5.84 15.36
CA GLU A 497 35.52 -6.73 16.46
C GLU A 497 37.01 -7.18 16.34
N ALA A 498 37.77 -7.03 17.42
CA ALA A 498 39.17 -7.45 17.47
C ALA A 498 39.31 -9.00 17.48
N VAL A 499 38.33 -9.66 18.10
CA VAL A 499 38.23 -11.13 18.12
C VAL A 499 36.99 -11.53 17.35
N LYS A 500 37.18 -12.19 16.22
CA LYS A 500 36.10 -12.61 15.31
C LYS A 500 35.04 -13.44 16.06
N GLY A 501 33.78 -13.00 15.96
CA GLY A 501 32.64 -13.65 16.61
C GLY A 501 32.31 -13.15 18.00
N SER A 502 33.11 -12.23 18.58
CA SER A 502 32.89 -11.70 19.94
C SER A 502 31.59 -10.88 20.02
N ALA A 503 31.24 -10.13 18.99
CA ALA A 503 29.99 -9.39 18.94
C ALA A 503 28.77 -10.33 18.92
N ASN A 504 28.82 -11.38 18.10
CA ASN A 504 27.76 -12.40 18.08
C ASN A 504 27.65 -13.15 19.43
N ALA A 505 28.78 -13.49 20.06
CA ALA A 505 28.79 -14.16 21.37
C ALA A 505 28.17 -13.26 22.45
N LEU A 506 28.44 -11.95 22.43
CA LEU A 506 27.86 -10.98 23.35
C LEU A 506 26.34 -10.81 23.09
N HIS A 507 25.93 -10.77 21.82
CA HIS A 507 24.51 -10.76 21.45
C HIS A 507 23.79 -12.00 21.98
N GLU A 508 24.32 -13.22 21.77
CA GLU A 508 23.73 -14.47 22.25
C GLU A 508 23.62 -14.52 23.78
N LYS A 509 24.62 -13.99 24.49
CA LYS A 509 24.57 -13.85 25.95
C LYS A 509 23.39 -12.98 26.37
N TRP A 510 23.31 -11.75 25.83
CA TRP A 510 22.26 -10.80 26.18
C TRP A 510 20.87 -11.22 25.71
N LYS A 511 20.78 -11.88 24.56
CA LYS A 511 19.52 -12.46 24.07
C LYS A 511 18.91 -13.42 25.09
N LYS A 512 19.71 -14.32 25.67
CA LYS A 512 19.24 -15.23 26.72
C LYS A 512 18.74 -14.49 27.97
N GLU A 513 19.46 -13.47 28.40
CA GLU A 513 19.08 -12.65 29.56
C GLU A 513 17.77 -11.86 29.28
N VAL A 514 17.64 -11.29 28.09
CA VAL A 514 16.43 -10.56 27.66
C VAL A 514 15.25 -11.52 27.57
N ILE A 515 15.40 -12.70 26.95
CA ILE A 515 14.34 -13.71 26.90
C ILE A 515 13.91 -14.10 28.32
N SER A 516 14.86 -14.37 29.21
CA SER A 516 14.55 -14.68 30.61
C SER A 516 13.80 -13.54 31.32
N PHE A 517 14.06 -12.30 30.96
CA PHE A 517 13.35 -11.15 31.51
C PHE A 517 11.93 -11.01 30.92
N ILE A 518 11.77 -11.07 29.58
CA ILE A 518 10.49 -10.84 28.90
C ILE A 518 9.50 -12.01 29.02
N THR A 519 9.96 -13.21 29.46
CA THR A 519 9.10 -14.38 29.66
C THR A 519 8.56 -14.54 31.07
N GLN A 520 8.75 -13.54 31.94
CA GLN A 520 8.18 -13.57 33.30
C GLN A 520 6.65 -13.40 33.27
N ASP A 521 5.92 -14.16 34.06
CA ASP A 521 4.43 -14.17 34.11
C ASP A 521 3.77 -12.88 34.63
N LYS A 522 4.56 -11.87 34.99
CA LYS A 522 4.09 -10.61 35.60
C LYS A 522 4.41 -9.42 34.73
N LEU A 523 3.72 -8.32 34.97
CA LEU A 523 4.12 -7.04 34.41
C LEU A 523 5.59 -6.78 34.70
N LEU A 524 6.35 -6.46 33.67
CA LEU A 524 7.80 -6.33 33.77
C LEU A 524 8.20 -5.02 34.45
N SER A 525 9.28 -5.06 35.22
CA SER A 525 9.82 -3.88 35.87
C SER A 525 10.45 -2.92 34.88
N HIS A 526 9.86 -1.74 34.71
CA HIS A 526 10.42 -0.70 33.82
C HIS A 526 11.82 -0.23 34.28
N ARG A 527 12.09 -0.23 35.63
CA ARG A 527 13.42 0.07 36.13
C ARG A 527 14.46 -0.94 35.67
N LYS A 528 14.11 -2.25 35.73
CA LYS A 528 15.00 -3.32 35.25
C LYS A 528 15.19 -3.25 33.74
N PHE A 529 14.12 -3.00 33.01
CA PHE A 529 14.19 -2.76 31.56
C PHE A 529 15.20 -1.66 31.20
N LYS A 530 15.07 -0.46 31.79
CA LYS A 530 16.02 0.65 31.58
C LYS A 530 17.46 0.29 31.95
N GLN A 531 17.64 -0.47 33.03
CA GLN A 531 18.96 -0.91 33.45
C GLN A 531 19.58 -1.87 32.43
N MET A 532 18.80 -2.80 31.92
CA MET A 532 19.26 -3.75 30.87
C MET A 532 19.61 -3.03 29.59
N CYS A 533 18.76 -2.11 29.08
CA CYS A 533 19.06 -1.31 27.89
C CYS A 533 20.44 -0.63 28.03
N ARG A 534 20.69 0.06 29.11
CA ARG A 534 21.97 0.73 29.36
C ARG A 534 23.15 -0.23 29.46
N GLN A 535 22.96 -1.37 30.10
CA GLN A 535 24.04 -2.35 30.25
C GLN A 535 24.40 -3.03 28.93
N ILE A 536 23.42 -3.37 28.10
CA ILE A 536 23.65 -3.91 26.75
C ILE A 536 24.51 -2.95 25.95
N ILE A 537 24.12 -1.68 25.87
CA ILE A 537 24.83 -0.67 25.09
C ILE A 537 26.27 -0.51 25.59
N ARG A 538 26.48 -0.43 26.91
CA ARG A 538 27.82 -0.34 27.52
C ARG A 538 28.70 -1.56 27.23
N ASP A 539 28.12 -2.76 27.32
CA ASP A 539 28.88 -3.98 27.06
C ASP A 539 29.35 -4.04 25.61
N PHE A 540 28.50 -3.63 24.64
CA PHE A 540 28.89 -3.53 23.24
C PHE A 540 29.87 -2.37 22.96
N ASP A 541 29.72 -1.21 23.64
CA ASP A 541 30.61 -0.07 23.50
C ASP A 541 32.03 -0.36 24.04
N ASN A 542 32.13 -1.22 25.04
CA ASN A 542 33.41 -1.66 25.65
C ASN A 542 34.02 -2.91 25.00
N LEU A 543 33.41 -3.47 23.95
CA LEU A 543 33.99 -4.61 23.26
C LEU A 543 35.27 -4.20 22.50
N ASP A 544 36.32 -5.00 22.61
CA ASP A 544 37.58 -4.73 21.92
C ASP A 544 37.39 -4.62 20.42
N ARG A 545 37.88 -3.51 19.85
CA ARG A 545 37.74 -3.18 18.42
C ARG A 545 39.09 -2.94 17.77
N VAL A 546 39.17 -3.23 16.47
CA VAL A 546 40.28 -2.80 15.64
C VAL A 546 40.10 -1.33 15.23
N ASP A 547 41.19 -0.57 15.27
CA ASP A 547 41.16 0.84 14.86
C ASP A 547 41.30 0.97 13.32
N VAL A 548 40.20 0.75 12.64
CA VAL A 548 40.08 0.89 11.19
C VAL A 548 38.84 1.71 10.86
N LYS A 549 38.92 2.49 9.77
CA LYS A 549 37.76 3.19 9.26
C LYS A 549 37.17 2.41 8.09
N LYS A 550 35.90 2.05 8.19
CA LYS A 550 35.16 1.35 7.12
C LYS A 550 34.15 2.31 6.46
N PRO A 551 33.84 2.13 5.17
CA PRO A 551 32.73 2.85 4.55
C PRO A 551 31.42 2.45 5.24
N ARG A 552 30.61 3.45 5.61
CA ARG A 552 29.28 3.24 6.18
C ARG A 552 28.27 3.24 5.04
N VAL A 553 27.37 2.27 5.03
CA VAL A 553 26.33 2.09 4.03
C VAL A 553 24.97 1.98 4.73
N GLY A 554 24.11 2.95 4.52
CA GLY A 554 22.73 2.93 5.00
C GLY A 554 21.89 1.93 4.20
N VAL A 555 21.09 1.13 4.89
CA VAL A 555 20.13 0.21 4.27
C VAL A 555 18.73 0.68 4.61
N VAL A 556 18.03 1.21 3.62
CA VAL A 556 16.65 1.71 3.74
C VAL A 556 15.74 1.02 2.72
N GLY A 557 14.43 1.20 2.82
CA GLY A 557 13.50 0.62 1.86
C GLY A 557 12.23 0.10 2.48
N GLU A 558 11.54 -0.78 1.75
CA GLU A 558 10.32 -1.44 2.23
C GLU A 558 10.64 -2.29 3.47
N ILE A 559 9.77 -2.22 4.46
CA ILE A 559 10.04 -2.72 5.82
C ILE A 559 10.45 -4.21 5.85
N LEU A 560 9.77 -5.09 5.13
CA LEU A 560 10.14 -6.51 5.12
C LEU A 560 11.46 -6.72 4.36
N VAL A 561 11.63 -6.08 3.21
CA VAL A 561 12.84 -6.21 2.39
C VAL A 561 14.05 -5.63 3.13
N LYS A 562 13.88 -4.53 3.86
CA LYS A 562 14.95 -3.93 4.67
C LYS A 562 15.49 -4.87 5.76
N PHE A 563 14.61 -5.56 6.48
CA PHE A 563 14.98 -6.33 7.67
C PHE A 563 15.15 -7.83 7.45
N HIS A 564 14.55 -8.41 6.40
CA HIS A 564 14.53 -9.84 6.22
C HIS A 564 15.64 -10.32 5.27
N PRO A 565 16.64 -11.10 5.75
CA PRO A 565 17.75 -11.57 4.92
C PRO A 565 17.31 -12.37 3.69
N ALA A 566 16.23 -13.15 3.82
CA ALA A 566 15.68 -13.90 2.68
C ALA A 566 15.09 -13.00 1.58
N ALA A 567 14.66 -11.77 1.93
CA ALA A 567 14.06 -10.83 1.00
C ALA A 567 15.10 -9.90 0.33
N ASN A 568 16.26 -9.69 0.96
CA ASN A 568 17.32 -8.81 0.46
C ASN A 568 18.65 -9.52 0.12
N ASN A 569 18.62 -10.86 0.01
CA ASN A 569 19.80 -11.67 -0.29
C ASN A 569 20.95 -11.49 0.72
N ASP A 570 20.62 -11.38 2.01
CA ASP A 570 21.56 -11.15 3.12
C ASP A 570 22.46 -9.93 2.89
N LEU A 571 21.83 -8.81 2.54
CA LEU A 571 22.50 -7.55 2.18
C LEU A 571 23.50 -7.09 3.28
N VAL A 572 23.11 -7.20 4.55
CA VAL A 572 24.00 -6.84 5.67
C VAL A 572 25.23 -7.72 5.69
N GLY A 573 25.08 -9.04 5.58
CA GLY A 573 26.20 -9.99 5.50
C GLY A 573 27.08 -9.72 4.29
N LEU A 574 26.49 -9.39 3.14
CA LEU A 574 27.24 -9.01 1.94
C LEU A 574 28.08 -7.74 2.17
N LEU A 575 27.47 -6.66 2.69
CA LEU A 575 28.19 -5.41 2.96
C LEU A 575 29.35 -5.61 3.94
N GLU A 576 29.16 -6.40 4.99
CA GLU A 576 30.20 -6.72 5.95
C GLU A 576 31.33 -7.56 5.32
N SER A 577 31.00 -8.52 4.43
CA SER A 577 31.99 -9.35 3.73
C SER A 577 32.83 -8.53 2.76
N GLU A 578 32.27 -7.46 2.18
CA GLU A 578 32.98 -6.49 1.33
C GLU A 578 33.73 -5.40 2.13
N GLY A 579 33.71 -5.50 3.47
CA GLY A 579 34.47 -4.61 4.34
C GLY A 579 33.76 -3.31 4.72
N ALA A 580 32.46 -3.19 4.53
CA ALA A 580 31.64 -2.04 4.92
C ALA A 580 30.99 -2.23 6.31
N GLU A 581 30.48 -1.14 6.88
CA GLU A 581 29.56 -1.11 8.01
C GLU A 581 28.13 -0.90 7.49
N ALA A 582 27.24 -1.84 7.75
CA ALA A 582 25.82 -1.68 7.44
C ALA A 582 25.13 -0.86 8.54
N VAL A 583 24.41 0.21 8.15
CA VAL A 583 23.62 1.04 9.05
C VAL A 583 22.15 0.89 8.70
N VAL A 584 21.40 0.16 9.54
CA VAL A 584 19.98 -0.10 9.35
C VAL A 584 19.20 0.70 10.38
N PRO A 585 18.24 1.56 9.98
CA PRO A 585 17.35 2.26 10.91
C PRO A 585 16.50 1.32 11.74
N ASP A 586 16.03 1.81 12.90
CA ASP A 586 15.29 1.03 13.88
C ASP A 586 13.89 0.63 13.37
N LEU A 587 13.39 -0.54 13.78
CA LEU A 587 12.05 -1.02 13.43
C LEU A 587 10.95 -0.17 14.10
N THR A 588 11.20 0.28 15.33
CA THR A 588 10.28 1.13 16.10
C THR A 588 9.99 2.47 15.41
N ASP A 589 10.91 2.99 14.60
CA ASP A 589 10.71 4.25 13.86
C ASP A 589 9.53 4.16 12.88
N PHE A 590 9.27 2.97 12.30
CA PHE A 590 8.09 2.76 11.46
C PHE A 590 6.77 2.85 12.26
N LEU A 591 6.75 2.41 13.51
CA LEU A 591 5.57 2.58 14.38
C LEU A 591 5.35 4.06 14.71
N LEU A 592 6.43 4.79 14.98
CA LEU A 592 6.38 6.23 15.21
C LEU A 592 5.85 6.99 13.98
N TYR A 593 6.29 6.60 12.77
CA TYR A 593 5.76 7.10 11.52
C TYR A 593 4.25 6.89 11.40
N CYS A 594 3.73 5.70 11.73
CA CYS A 594 2.29 5.44 11.70
C CYS A 594 1.50 6.38 12.63
N PHE A 595 2.01 6.64 13.84
CA PHE A 595 1.40 7.61 14.76
C PHE A 595 1.51 9.05 14.26
N TYR A 596 2.66 9.43 13.72
CA TYR A 596 2.90 10.77 13.19
C TYR A 596 1.93 11.15 12.07
N ASN A 597 1.67 10.22 11.15
CA ASN A 597 0.75 10.39 10.02
C ASN A 597 -0.67 10.81 10.44
N THR A 598 -1.10 10.50 11.66
CA THR A 598 -2.42 10.91 12.17
C THR A 598 -2.55 12.42 12.29
N GLY A 599 -1.43 13.13 12.51
CA GLY A 599 -1.36 14.58 12.55
C GLY A 599 -1.69 15.21 11.20
N PHE A 600 -0.96 14.81 10.16
CA PHE A 600 -1.19 15.30 8.80
C PHE A 600 -2.62 15.01 8.31
N LYS A 601 -3.11 13.78 8.56
CA LYS A 601 -4.49 13.39 8.19
C LYS A 601 -5.54 14.27 8.84
N ALA A 602 -5.36 14.62 10.12
CA ALA A 602 -6.29 15.49 10.83
C ALA A 602 -6.22 16.94 10.36
N ASP A 603 -5.03 17.43 10.02
CA ASP A 603 -4.83 18.83 9.61
C ASP A 603 -5.18 19.08 8.13
N ASN A 604 -5.04 18.05 7.27
CA ASN A 604 -5.15 18.22 5.81
C ASN A 604 -6.17 17.30 5.13
N LEU A 605 -6.61 16.20 5.72
CA LEU A 605 -7.46 15.21 5.05
C LEU A 605 -8.81 14.98 5.75
N GLY A 606 -9.20 15.87 6.68
CA GLY A 606 -10.50 15.83 7.35
C GLY A 606 -10.65 14.78 8.45
N PHE A 607 -9.55 14.18 8.90
CA PHE A 607 -9.60 13.23 10.02
C PHE A 607 -9.81 13.93 11.36
N SER A 608 -10.21 13.17 12.37
CA SER A 608 -10.57 13.72 13.68
C SER A 608 -9.36 14.29 14.42
N LYS A 609 -9.50 15.47 15.02
CA LYS A 609 -8.50 16.05 15.92
C LYS A 609 -8.17 15.16 17.14
N LYS A 610 -9.09 14.25 17.50
CA LYS A 610 -8.87 13.25 18.54
C LYS A 610 -7.81 12.23 18.10
N SER A 611 -7.83 11.76 16.84
CA SER A 611 -6.80 10.85 16.33
C SER A 611 -5.41 11.49 16.32
N LYS A 612 -5.29 12.79 15.99
CA LYS A 612 -4.03 13.54 16.12
C LYS A 612 -3.49 13.53 17.55
N ARG A 613 -4.37 13.78 18.56
CA ARG A 613 -3.97 13.77 19.98
C ARG A 613 -3.51 12.37 20.42
N ILE A 614 -4.23 11.33 20.02
CA ILE A 614 -3.87 9.94 20.31
C ILE A 614 -2.53 9.59 19.64
N GLY A 615 -2.32 9.98 18.40
CA GLY A 615 -1.05 9.80 17.71
C GLY A 615 0.11 10.45 18.45
N ARG A 616 -0.04 11.71 18.87
CA ARG A 616 1.01 12.41 19.65
C ARG A 616 1.28 11.76 21.01
N LEU A 617 0.25 11.27 21.69
CA LEU A 617 0.43 10.50 22.92
C LEU A 617 1.17 9.19 22.66
N GLY A 618 0.90 8.51 21.55
CA GLY A 618 1.64 7.32 21.11
C GLY A 618 3.12 7.63 20.89
N ILE A 619 3.43 8.69 20.14
CA ILE A 619 4.82 9.14 19.93
C ILE A 619 5.51 9.41 21.27
N ASN A 620 4.90 10.22 22.12
CA ASN A 620 5.49 10.55 23.43
C ASN A 620 5.73 9.31 24.29
N PHE A 621 4.85 8.31 24.21
CA PHE A 621 5.00 7.05 24.93
C PHE A 621 6.19 6.24 24.40
N PHE A 622 6.36 6.09 23.10
CA PHE A 622 7.49 5.40 22.51
C PHE A 622 8.81 6.14 22.77
N GLU A 623 8.83 7.47 22.65
CA GLU A 623 10.00 8.29 22.98
C GLU A 623 10.40 8.16 24.46
N TRP A 624 9.41 8.08 25.34
CA TRP A 624 9.65 7.79 26.78
C TRP A 624 10.20 6.38 26.98
N LEU A 625 9.70 5.39 26.23
CA LEU A 625 10.15 4.00 26.32
C LEU A 625 11.64 3.90 25.95
N ARG A 626 12.02 4.46 24.82
CA ARG A 626 13.39 4.40 24.29
C ARG A 626 14.37 5.43 24.89
N SER A 627 13.87 6.31 25.79
CA SER A 627 14.71 7.35 26.40
C SER A 627 15.96 6.81 27.10
N ALA A 628 15.85 5.66 27.77
CA ALA A 628 16.98 5.07 28.48
C ALA A 628 18.08 4.54 27.54
N ALA A 629 17.71 4.02 26.38
CA ALA A 629 18.64 3.61 25.34
C ALA A 629 19.26 4.85 24.68
N ARG A 630 18.45 5.86 24.32
CA ARG A 630 18.95 7.12 23.74
C ARG A 630 19.96 7.81 24.63
N ASP A 631 19.64 8.01 25.93
CA ASP A 631 20.54 8.62 26.90
C ASP A 631 21.88 7.88 27.02
N GLU A 632 21.91 6.59 26.80
CA GLU A 632 23.14 5.80 26.85
C GLU A 632 23.89 5.80 25.53
N PHE A 633 23.21 5.79 24.38
CA PHE A 633 23.81 5.97 23.07
C PHE A 633 24.48 7.35 22.93
N GLU A 634 23.89 8.42 23.48
CA GLU A 634 24.51 9.76 23.51
C GLU A 634 25.85 9.80 24.27
N LYS A 635 26.07 8.86 25.17
CA LYS A 635 27.33 8.73 25.94
C LYS A 635 28.32 7.78 25.29
N SER A 636 27.85 6.99 24.32
CA SER A 636 28.67 6.00 23.64
C SER A 636 29.74 6.66 22.78
N LYS A 637 30.86 5.96 22.64
CA LYS A 637 31.95 6.38 21.73
C LYS A 637 31.76 5.89 20.30
N HIS A 638 30.89 4.88 20.10
CA HIS A 638 30.79 4.13 18.86
C HIS A 638 29.40 4.11 18.25
N PHE A 639 28.37 4.49 19.01
CA PHE A 639 26.98 4.42 18.58
C PHE A 639 26.34 5.80 18.56
N ASP A 640 25.56 6.10 17.52
CA ASP A 640 24.72 7.29 17.46
C ASP A 640 23.33 6.98 18.07
N PRO A 641 22.69 7.94 18.76
CA PRO A 641 21.33 7.77 19.25
C PRO A 641 20.32 7.70 18.08
N PRO A 642 19.15 7.02 18.26
CA PRO A 642 18.10 7.06 17.28
C PRO A 642 17.52 8.48 17.15
N ALA A 643 17.21 8.92 15.92
CA ALA A 643 16.61 10.22 15.66
C ALA A 643 15.17 10.30 16.21
N HIS A 644 14.67 11.52 16.43
CA HIS A 644 13.26 11.73 16.72
C HIS A 644 12.46 11.71 15.42
N ILE A 645 11.22 11.21 15.46
CA ILE A 645 10.35 11.18 14.27
C ILE A 645 10.08 12.59 13.71
N ASP A 646 10.04 13.61 14.57
CA ASP A 646 9.88 14.99 14.15
C ASP A 646 11.10 15.47 13.31
N ASP A 647 12.32 14.98 13.60
CA ASP A 647 13.54 15.30 12.83
C ASP A 647 13.51 14.62 11.46
N LEU A 648 13.11 13.34 11.40
CA LEU A 648 12.92 12.63 10.14
C LEU A 648 11.91 13.33 9.23
N ALA A 649 10.80 13.80 9.80
CA ALA A 649 9.79 14.56 9.07
C ALA A 649 10.34 15.91 8.56
N ASN A 650 11.12 16.61 9.38
CA ASN A 650 11.77 17.88 8.98
C ASN A 650 12.73 17.64 7.81
N TYR A 651 13.54 16.59 7.84
CA TYR A 651 14.46 16.24 6.76
C TYR A 651 13.75 15.88 5.45
N ALA A 652 12.58 15.23 5.54
CA ALA A 652 11.83 14.84 4.35
C ALA A 652 11.13 16.03 3.66
N ARG A 653 10.66 17.04 4.40
CA ARG A 653 9.77 18.12 3.90
C ARG A 653 10.32 18.92 2.72
N ASP A 654 11.62 19.09 2.66
CA ASP A 654 12.26 19.84 1.55
C ASP A 654 12.24 19.06 0.23
N ILE A 655 12.02 17.76 0.28
CA ILE A 655 12.06 16.84 -0.86
C ILE A 655 10.66 16.35 -1.24
N VAL A 656 9.93 15.80 -0.25
CA VAL A 656 8.60 15.23 -0.45
C VAL A 656 7.62 15.69 0.64
N SER A 657 6.35 15.77 0.30
CA SER A 657 5.29 16.10 1.26
C SER A 657 5.05 14.95 2.25
N GLU A 658 4.76 15.28 3.52
CA GLU A 658 4.25 14.34 4.53
C GLU A 658 2.90 13.70 4.13
N GLY A 659 2.26 14.18 3.08
CA GLY A 659 1.06 13.58 2.49
C GLY A 659 1.33 12.23 1.80
N ASN A 660 2.58 11.95 1.43
CA ASN A 660 3.00 10.65 0.91
C ASN A 660 3.05 9.62 2.02
N GLN A 661 1.93 8.96 2.30
CA GLN A 661 1.74 8.08 3.45
C GLN A 661 1.41 6.62 3.06
N THR A 662 1.60 6.24 1.81
CA THR A 662 1.38 4.87 1.36
C THR A 662 2.67 4.06 1.47
N GLY A 663 2.62 2.93 2.16
CA GLY A 663 3.83 2.20 2.55
C GLY A 663 4.68 3.05 3.50
N GLU A 664 5.96 3.11 3.26
CA GLU A 664 6.92 3.95 3.99
C GLU A 664 6.77 5.44 3.63
N GLY A 665 6.35 5.74 2.41
CA GLY A 665 6.04 7.08 1.97
C GLY A 665 7.17 8.11 2.22
N TRP A 666 6.84 9.26 2.86
CA TRP A 666 7.81 10.30 3.20
C TRP A 666 8.90 9.83 4.17
N PHE A 667 8.57 8.83 4.99
CA PHE A 667 9.47 8.31 6.03
C PHE A 667 10.76 7.73 5.43
N LEU A 668 10.68 7.04 4.30
CA LEU A 668 11.84 6.52 3.59
C LEU A 668 12.84 7.64 3.22
N THR A 669 12.33 8.76 2.69
CA THR A 669 13.15 9.95 2.39
C THR A 669 13.74 10.55 3.65
N GLY A 670 12.96 10.60 4.74
CA GLY A 670 13.43 11.06 6.07
C GLY A 670 14.59 10.22 6.60
N GLU A 671 14.49 8.87 6.53
CA GLU A 671 15.57 7.95 6.90
C GLU A 671 16.84 8.18 6.06
N MET A 672 16.70 8.34 4.73
CA MET A 672 17.84 8.61 3.85
C MET A 672 18.57 9.90 4.26
N MET A 673 17.82 10.96 4.48
CA MET A 673 18.39 12.26 4.83
C MET A 673 19.02 12.24 6.23
N GLU A 674 18.41 11.57 7.20
CA GLU A 674 18.99 11.36 8.53
C GLU A 674 20.35 10.66 8.43
N LEU A 675 20.42 9.55 7.69
CA LEU A 675 21.65 8.80 7.47
C LEU A 675 22.75 9.66 6.83
N ILE A 676 22.42 10.46 5.84
CA ILE A 676 23.38 11.37 5.21
C ILE A 676 23.90 12.40 6.23
N HIS A 677 23.01 13.02 7.01
CA HIS A 677 23.38 14.01 8.02
C HIS A 677 24.19 13.40 9.19
N SER A 678 23.93 12.14 9.54
CA SER A 678 24.68 11.38 10.56
C SER A 678 26.02 10.80 10.04
N GLY A 679 26.43 11.13 8.83
CA GLY A 679 27.72 10.71 8.26
C GLY A 679 27.70 9.34 7.59
N THR A 680 26.56 8.89 7.11
CA THR A 680 26.37 7.67 6.30
C THR A 680 25.90 8.07 4.88
N PRO A 681 26.79 8.58 4.02
CA PRO A 681 26.37 9.16 2.72
C PRO A 681 26.10 8.12 1.63
N ASN A 682 26.52 6.87 1.85
CA ASN A 682 26.25 5.79 0.89
C ASN A 682 24.97 5.07 1.32
N ILE A 683 24.00 4.98 0.42
CA ILE A 683 22.68 4.42 0.72
C ILE A 683 22.31 3.35 -0.30
N VAL A 684 21.88 2.19 0.19
CA VAL A 684 21.20 1.16 -0.59
C VAL A 684 19.72 1.21 -0.25
N CYS A 685 18.89 1.54 -1.25
CA CYS A 685 17.44 1.52 -1.11
C CYS A 685 16.89 0.19 -1.63
N THR A 686 16.32 -0.62 -0.75
CA THR A 686 15.75 -1.93 -1.07
C THR A 686 14.24 -1.82 -1.26
N GLN A 687 13.79 -1.92 -2.52
CA GLN A 687 12.36 -1.85 -2.89
C GLN A 687 11.94 -3.13 -3.63
N PRO A 688 10.69 -3.60 -3.42
CA PRO A 688 10.17 -4.78 -4.11
C PRO A 688 9.85 -4.51 -5.58
#